data_7cdc8b0f28efc4a3a1ac02561562e6e2
#
_entry.id   7cdc8b0f28efc4a3a1ac02561562e6e2
#
_cell.length_a   1.000
_cell.length_b   1.000
_cell.length_c   1.000
_cell.angle_alpha   90.00
_cell.angle_beta   90.00
_cell.angle_gamma   90.00
#
_symmetry.space_group_name_H-M   'P 1'
#
loop_
_entity.id
_entity.type
_entity.pdbx_description
1 polymer ?
#
loop_
_entity_poly.entity_id
_entity_poly.type
_entity_poly.pdbx_seq_one_letter_code
_entity_poly.pdbx_strand_id
1 'polypeptide(L)'
;MSRFAVKSTVLLIAAGIGFGASTAWSAESLQDVLKRRGLSQQDVLAAAKTYVPTGKRDEFVVFSSGGQSGQMIVYGIPSMRILKYIGVFTPEPWQGYGFDESSKAVLKQGMIDGKEITWGDTHHPAISETNGQYDGQYLFINDKANPRLAVIDLRDFETKQIVVNPIYKSEHGGAFVTPNTDYVIEAAQYAAPLENKKFSPLEEFNEKYRGGVTYWKFDRKEGRINPKASFSIELPPYSQDLSDAGKGPSDGWSFTNSFCTERYVGGIEKGRPPYEAGCSAKDTDYLHVINWKKAAELVAQGKAKKINGHDVLTIDTAVKEGILFLIPEPKSPHGVDVTPDGKLITVAGKLDTHVSVYSFEKIQAAIKAGKFESKDPYGIPVLSMKDTLHTQVQLGLGPLHTQYDSKPCIAYTSLYVDSQVAKWDFCEGKVLDKISVHYNIGHLMTMEGDSASPKGRYLVALNKLAIDRFVPVGPLHPQNHQLIDISNDKMQLLYDMPLPLGEPHYAVAIEASKLKPGVRYKVGTDSRTDRPHPGAVRAGEEVTTKTGNKVEVKGTLIRSHITPETIEAEVGDEITIHLTNLERAQDETHGFTVSTYNVHASAEPGKTVTVKFKADKEGVYPYYCTEFCSALHLEMMGYLLVKPKGWKPTKTALGKAATYTEDDYKSQLKKVADTQAVIDSVVGYITSVNYKDFPDVVAMVEDATDQLGKIPDAKAKHEAAAAKKDWEQASLWAEQVWQYQVKAADLGLRAKTYLEQNGAKPVK
;
A
#
# COMPACT_ATOMS: atom_id res chain seq x y z
N MET A 1 -50.89 45.90 3.65
CA MET A 1 -51.38 46.20 2.28
C MET A 1 -50.82 45.14 1.39
N SER A 2 -51.64 44.33 0.98
CA SER A 2 -52.41 43.82 -0.18
C SER A 2 -51.55 42.87 -0.99
N ARG A 3 -51.79 41.59 -0.91
CA ARG A 3 -52.64 40.69 -1.73
C ARG A 3 -52.40 40.84 -3.23
N PHE A 4 -51.94 39.74 -3.87
CA PHE A 4 -52.66 39.19 -5.02
C PHE A 4 -52.34 37.69 -5.19
N ALA A 5 -53.43 36.91 -5.11
CA ALA A 5 -53.49 35.49 -5.48
C ALA A 5 -53.96 35.37 -6.93
N VAL A 6 -53.37 34.48 -7.71
CA VAL A 6 -53.97 34.07 -8.99
C VAL A 6 -54.19 32.55 -8.93
N LYS A 7 -55.50 32.19 -8.90
CA LYS A 7 -55.99 30.85 -9.17
C LYS A 7 -56.05 30.63 -10.67
N SER A 8 -55.57 29.55 -11.17
CA SER A 8 -55.91 29.04 -12.49
C SER A 8 -56.40 27.62 -12.40
N THR A 9 -57.69 27.48 -12.64
CA THR A 9 -58.44 26.23 -12.82
C THR A 9 -58.21 25.72 -14.26
N VAL A 10 -57.80 24.46 -14.40
CA VAL A 10 -57.85 23.77 -15.69
C VAL A 10 -58.69 22.52 -15.59
N LEU A 11 -59.64 22.42 -16.50
CA LEU A 11 -60.68 21.42 -16.70
C LEU A 11 -60.10 20.01 -16.93
N LEU A 12 -60.75 19.01 -16.31
CA LEU A 12 -60.64 17.59 -16.66
C LEU A 12 -61.40 17.33 -17.99
N ILE A 13 -60.74 16.65 -18.90
CA ILE A 13 -61.43 15.83 -19.95
C ILE A 13 -61.00 14.37 -19.68
N ALA A 14 -62.00 13.57 -19.26
CA ALA A 14 -61.85 12.14 -19.15
C ALA A 14 -62.02 11.49 -20.54
N ALA A 15 -61.03 10.77 -20.99
CA ALA A 15 -61.16 9.75 -22.05
C ALA A 15 -60.59 8.45 -21.49
N GLY A 16 -61.50 7.53 -21.16
CA GLY A 16 -61.17 6.20 -20.66
C GLY A 16 -60.49 5.34 -21.72
N ILE A 17 -59.31 4.91 -21.46
CA ILE A 17 -58.72 3.70 -22.06
C ILE A 17 -58.10 2.94 -20.89
N GLY A 18 -58.68 1.76 -20.59
CA GLY A 18 -58.19 0.86 -19.58
C GLY A 18 -56.79 0.34 -19.97
N PHE A 19 -55.80 0.70 -19.18
CA PHE A 19 -54.54 -0.01 -19.13
C PHE A 19 -54.33 -0.51 -17.69
N GLY A 20 -53.91 -1.76 -17.61
CA GLY A 20 -53.69 -2.48 -16.36
C GLY A 20 -52.90 -1.67 -15.36
N ALA A 21 -53.28 -1.79 -14.10
CA ALA A 21 -52.57 -1.22 -12.97
C ALA A 21 -51.11 -1.66 -12.99
N SER A 22 -50.22 -0.83 -13.55
CA SER A 22 -48.84 -0.86 -13.18
C SER A 22 -48.79 -0.44 -11.72
N THR A 23 -48.49 -1.38 -10.82
CA THR A 23 -48.11 -1.08 -9.46
C THR A 23 -46.94 -0.11 -9.56
N ALA A 24 -47.20 1.18 -9.47
CA ALA A 24 -46.15 2.18 -9.24
C ALA A 24 -45.48 1.75 -7.93
N TRP A 25 -44.27 1.27 -8.03
CA TRP A 25 -43.41 1.08 -6.88
C TRP A 25 -43.21 2.48 -6.31
N SER A 26 -43.93 2.82 -5.25
CA SER A 26 -43.62 4.02 -4.49
C SER A 26 -42.22 3.85 -3.95
N ALA A 27 -41.33 4.82 -4.21
CA ALA A 27 -40.00 4.81 -3.62
C ALA A 27 -40.16 4.70 -2.10
N GLU A 28 -39.50 3.70 -1.51
CA GLU A 28 -39.50 3.48 -0.05
C GLU A 28 -39.01 4.77 0.66
N SER A 29 -39.77 5.24 1.65
CA SER A 29 -39.37 6.41 2.40
C SER A 29 -38.26 6.10 3.38
N LEU A 30 -37.47 7.12 3.79
CA LEU A 30 -36.44 6.98 4.83
C LEU A 30 -37.02 6.39 6.11
N GLN A 31 -38.25 6.81 6.50
CA GLN A 31 -38.91 6.33 7.71
C GLN A 31 -39.24 4.82 7.62
N ASP A 32 -39.67 4.37 6.45
CA ASP A 32 -39.97 2.93 6.23
C ASP A 32 -38.67 2.10 6.33
N VAL A 33 -37.58 2.59 5.77
CA VAL A 33 -36.24 1.94 5.88
C VAL A 33 -35.80 1.86 7.34
N LEU A 34 -35.88 2.97 8.08
CA LEU A 34 -35.51 3.01 9.49
C LEU A 34 -36.31 2.01 10.33
N LYS A 35 -37.63 2.01 10.15
CA LYS A 35 -38.54 1.09 10.86
C LYS A 35 -38.21 -0.36 10.52
N ARG A 36 -38.10 -0.69 9.24
CA ARG A 36 -37.81 -2.05 8.77
C ARG A 36 -36.48 -2.59 9.27
N ARG A 37 -35.47 -1.72 9.35
CA ARG A 37 -34.12 -2.08 9.80
C ARG A 37 -33.88 -1.90 11.30
N GLY A 38 -34.84 -1.33 12.05
CA GLY A 38 -34.68 -1.03 13.47
C GLY A 38 -33.61 -0.01 13.77
N LEU A 39 -33.39 0.95 12.85
CA LEU A 39 -32.31 1.95 12.99
C LEU A 39 -32.79 3.18 13.78
N SER A 40 -31.91 3.67 14.66
CA SER A 40 -32.08 4.94 15.36
C SER A 40 -31.62 6.14 14.52
N GLN A 41 -31.96 7.35 14.96
CA GLN A 41 -31.40 8.57 14.33
C GLN A 41 -29.87 8.64 14.42
N GLN A 42 -29.29 8.10 15.48
CA GLN A 42 -27.83 8.05 15.64
C GLN A 42 -27.19 7.14 14.59
N ASP A 43 -27.81 6.01 14.28
CA ASP A 43 -27.32 5.09 13.22
C ASP A 43 -27.37 5.78 11.85
N VAL A 44 -28.42 6.55 11.58
CA VAL A 44 -28.54 7.33 10.32
C VAL A 44 -27.46 8.41 10.25
N LEU A 45 -27.20 9.10 11.35
CA LEU A 45 -26.17 10.11 11.40
C LEU A 45 -24.78 9.50 11.20
N ALA A 46 -24.49 8.35 11.81
CA ALA A 46 -23.25 7.62 11.59
C ALA A 46 -23.11 7.20 10.12
N ALA A 47 -24.17 6.64 9.54
CA ALA A 47 -24.20 6.27 8.13
C ALA A 47 -23.98 7.48 7.20
N ALA A 48 -24.62 8.62 7.48
CA ALA A 48 -24.44 9.85 6.70
C ALA A 48 -23.00 10.40 6.77
N LYS A 49 -22.35 10.26 7.94
CA LYS A 49 -20.95 10.66 8.13
C LYS A 49 -19.93 9.76 7.42
N THR A 50 -20.31 8.52 7.11
CA THR A 50 -19.42 7.54 6.47
C THR A 50 -19.76 7.29 5.00
N TYR A 51 -20.92 7.75 4.55
CA TYR A 51 -21.33 7.55 3.17
C TYR A 51 -20.54 8.42 2.19
N VAL A 52 -19.89 7.76 1.24
CA VAL A 52 -19.27 8.39 0.08
C VAL A 52 -20.09 8.03 -1.15
N PRO A 53 -20.72 8.99 -1.84
CA PRO A 53 -21.51 8.74 -3.02
C PRO A 53 -20.73 8.03 -4.13
N THR A 54 -21.43 7.23 -4.95
CA THR A 54 -20.85 6.59 -6.14
C THR A 54 -20.13 7.64 -7.02
N GLY A 55 -18.93 7.31 -7.49
CA GLY A 55 -18.09 8.20 -8.28
C GLY A 55 -17.36 9.30 -7.48
N LYS A 56 -17.54 9.35 -6.15
CA LYS A 56 -16.78 10.25 -5.28
C LYS A 56 -15.66 9.49 -4.59
N ARG A 57 -14.57 10.21 -4.29
CA ARG A 57 -13.40 9.70 -3.56
C ARG A 57 -13.56 9.96 -2.07
N ASP A 58 -12.94 9.11 -1.27
CA ASP A 58 -12.75 9.36 0.15
C ASP A 58 -11.85 10.59 0.39
N GLU A 59 -11.99 11.21 1.54
CA GLU A 59 -11.21 12.41 1.91
C GLU A 59 -9.77 12.05 2.26
N PHE A 60 -9.60 10.88 2.90
CA PHE A 60 -8.31 10.36 3.31
C PHE A 60 -8.11 8.94 2.77
N VAL A 61 -6.86 8.60 2.54
CA VAL A 61 -6.40 7.25 2.21
C VAL A 61 -5.53 6.75 3.35
N VAL A 62 -5.82 5.54 3.79
CA VAL A 62 -5.11 4.84 4.85
C VAL A 62 -4.20 3.79 4.26
N PHE A 63 -2.98 3.73 4.75
CA PHE A 63 -2.04 2.64 4.55
C PHE A 63 -1.89 1.89 5.86
N SER A 64 -2.48 0.71 5.92
CA SER A 64 -2.44 -0.16 7.09
C SER A 64 -1.53 -1.34 6.84
N SER A 65 -0.80 -1.75 7.85
CA SER A 65 -0.12 -3.03 7.80
C SER A 65 -1.14 -4.16 7.63
N GLY A 66 -0.78 -5.17 6.85
CA GLY A 66 -1.53 -6.41 6.70
C GLY A 66 -1.05 -7.50 7.64
N GLY A 67 -0.13 -7.16 8.58
CA GLY A 67 0.43 -8.08 9.55
C GLY A 67 1.08 -9.29 8.89
N GLN A 68 0.72 -10.47 9.38
CA GLN A 68 1.28 -11.76 8.95
C GLN A 68 0.97 -12.14 7.49
N SER A 69 0.13 -11.36 6.79
CA SER A 69 -0.07 -11.54 5.34
C SER A 69 1.13 -11.05 4.51
N GLY A 70 2.03 -10.26 5.10
CA GLY A 70 3.17 -9.66 4.42
C GLY A 70 2.81 -8.61 3.38
N GLN A 71 1.57 -8.12 3.39
CA GLN A 71 1.01 -7.14 2.46
C GLN A 71 0.63 -5.84 3.18
N MET A 72 0.35 -4.79 2.43
CA MET A 72 -0.30 -3.58 2.92
C MET A 72 -1.76 -3.58 2.52
N ILE A 73 -2.63 -3.04 3.38
CA ILE A 73 -4.03 -2.78 3.08
C ILE A 73 -4.21 -1.29 2.85
N VAL A 74 -4.84 -0.92 1.75
CA VAL A 74 -5.20 0.46 1.45
C VAL A 74 -6.72 0.59 1.51
N TYR A 75 -7.21 1.53 2.31
CA TYR A 75 -8.65 1.81 2.41
C TYR A 75 -8.95 3.31 2.54
N GLY A 76 -10.18 3.68 2.24
CA GLY A 76 -10.63 5.07 2.27
C GLY A 76 -11.31 5.46 3.57
N ILE A 77 -11.16 6.71 4.01
CA ILE A 77 -11.94 7.33 5.08
C ILE A 77 -12.70 8.54 4.50
N PRO A 78 -14.02 8.68 4.79
CA PRO A 78 -14.76 8.03 5.87
C PRO A 78 -15.47 6.70 5.49
N SER A 79 -15.39 6.23 4.25
CA SER A 79 -16.21 5.08 3.83
C SER A 79 -15.77 3.73 4.40
N MET A 80 -14.55 3.61 4.88
CA MET A 80 -13.90 2.36 5.30
C MET A 80 -13.85 1.28 4.19
N ARG A 81 -13.92 1.68 2.91
CA ARG A 81 -13.82 0.77 1.77
C ARG A 81 -12.37 0.36 1.54
N ILE A 82 -12.12 -0.94 1.43
CA ILE A 82 -10.83 -1.45 0.97
C ILE A 82 -10.67 -1.10 -0.52
N LEU A 83 -9.58 -0.44 -0.86
CA LEU A 83 -9.28 0.06 -2.20
C LEU A 83 -8.25 -0.81 -2.91
N LYS A 84 -7.22 -1.29 -2.19
CA LYS A 84 -6.11 -2.05 -2.77
C LYS A 84 -5.38 -2.85 -1.69
N TYR A 85 -4.74 -3.93 -2.11
CA TYR A 85 -3.66 -4.59 -1.39
C TYR A 85 -2.34 -4.31 -2.13
N ILE A 86 -1.24 -4.16 -1.40
CA ILE A 86 0.10 -3.98 -1.99
C ILE A 86 0.95 -5.15 -1.51
N GLY A 87 1.50 -5.92 -2.44
CA GLY A 87 2.47 -6.98 -2.13
C GLY A 87 3.79 -6.38 -1.65
N VAL A 88 4.31 -6.83 -0.50
CA VAL A 88 5.54 -6.29 0.08
C VAL A 88 6.56 -7.40 0.34
N PHE A 89 6.37 -8.24 1.35
CA PHE A 89 7.31 -9.29 1.73
C PHE A 89 6.92 -10.68 1.25
N THR A 90 5.73 -10.80 0.65
CA THR A 90 5.19 -12.03 0.08
C THR A 90 4.71 -11.77 -1.35
N PRO A 91 4.69 -12.78 -2.23
CA PRO A 91 4.09 -12.64 -3.55
C PRO A 91 2.62 -12.22 -3.47
N GLU A 92 2.20 -11.43 -4.45
CA GLU A 92 0.81 -11.01 -4.61
C GLU A 92 0.34 -11.32 -6.05
N PRO A 93 -0.39 -12.42 -6.27
CA PRO A 93 -0.76 -12.89 -7.61
C PRO A 93 -1.57 -11.87 -8.41
N TRP A 94 -2.53 -11.21 -7.76
CA TRP A 94 -3.39 -10.24 -8.43
C TRP A 94 -2.62 -9.10 -9.11
N GLN A 95 -1.48 -8.69 -8.56
CA GLN A 95 -0.62 -7.64 -9.12
C GLN A 95 0.56 -8.20 -9.92
N GLY A 96 0.66 -9.51 -10.06
CA GLY A 96 1.82 -10.16 -10.64
C GLY A 96 3.11 -10.03 -9.82
N TYR A 97 3.03 -9.47 -8.60
CA TYR A 97 4.17 -9.26 -7.75
C TYR A 97 4.76 -10.59 -7.24
N GLY A 98 6.04 -10.80 -7.50
CA GLY A 98 6.73 -12.04 -7.19
C GLY A 98 6.64 -13.11 -8.29
N PHE A 99 6.00 -12.81 -9.43
CA PHE A 99 5.84 -13.74 -10.54
C PHE A 99 6.61 -13.32 -11.80
N ASP A 100 6.74 -12.03 -12.07
CA ASP A 100 7.64 -11.51 -13.09
C ASP A 100 9.07 -11.32 -12.57
N GLU A 101 10.06 -11.24 -13.47
CA GLU A 101 11.48 -11.22 -13.09
C GLU A 101 11.88 -9.97 -12.31
N SER A 102 11.29 -8.81 -12.58
CA SER A 102 11.64 -7.57 -11.89
C SER A 102 11.09 -7.56 -10.46
N SER A 103 9.88 -8.02 -10.23
CA SER A 103 9.31 -8.14 -8.88
C SER A 103 9.94 -9.29 -8.07
N LYS A 104 10.29 -10.42 -8.72
CA LYS A 104 11.13 -11.46 -8.10
C LYS A 104 12.48 -10.90 -7.64
N ALA A 105 13.08 -10.02 -8.44
CA ALA A 105 14.34 -9.37 -8.06
C ALA A 105 14.19 -8.48 -6.81
N VAL A 106 13.05 -7.79 -6.65
CA VAL A 106 12.75 -7.02 -5.43
C VAL A 106 12.61 -7.96 -4.22
N LEU A 107 11.82 -9.04 -4.34
CA LEU A 107 11.68 -10.01 -3.24
C LEU A 107 13.01 -10.65 -2.85
N LYS A 108 13.88 -10.95 -3.82
CA LYS A 108 15.23 -11.50 -3.57
C LYS A 108 16.14 -10.56 -2.79
N GLN A 109 15.90 -9.24 -2.83
CA GLN A 109 16.64 -8.31 -1.97
C GLN A 109 16.36 -8.57 -0.48
N GLY A 110 15.20 -9.14 -0.16
CA GLY A 110 14.79 -9.53 1.19
C GLY A 110 15.33 -10.89 1.65
N MET A 111 16.24 -11.55 0.90
CA MET A 111 16.88 -12.79 1.32
C MET A 111 17.75 -12.57 2.56
N ILE A 112 17.66 -13.49 3.52
CA ILE A 112 18.42 -13.42 4.78
C ILE A 112 19.42 -14.57 4.84
N ASP A 113 20.69 -14.23 4.98
CA ASP A 113 21.79 -15.19 5.02
C ASP A 113 21.75 -16.21 3.86
N GLY A 114 21.39 -15.74 2.65
CA GLY A 114 21.31 -16.54 1.44
C GLY A 114 20.04 -17.40 1.32
N LYS A 115 19.10 -17.28 2.25
CA LYS A 115 17.82 -18.01 2.23
C LYS A 115 16.70 -17.10 1.75
N GLU A 116 15.88 -17.59 0.84
CA GLU A 116 14.63 -16.95 0.48
C GLU A 116 13.63 -17.08 1.63
N ILE A 117 13.11 -15.95 2.08
CA ILE A 117 12.07 -15.86 3.12
C ILE A 117 10.79 -15.41 2.44
N THR A 118 9.83 -16.32 2.36
CA THR A 118 8.55 -16.11 1.66
C THR A 118 7.45 -15.56 2.57
N TRP A 119 7.72 -15.41 3.86
CA TRP A 119 6.80 -14.86 4.85
C TRP A 119 7.35 -13.60 5.47
N GLY A 120 6.49 -12.66 5.75
CA GLY A 120 6.80 -11.43 6.47
C GLY A 120 5.61 -10.95 7.30
N ASP A 121 5.91 -10.10 8.27
CA ASP A 121 4.94 -9.44 9.14
C ASP A 121 5.07 -7.93 8.93
N THR A 122 4.29 -7.39 7.99
CA THR A 122 4.24 -5.93 7.78
C THR A 122 3.72 -5.26 9.05
N HIS A 123 4.45 -4.26 9.58
CA HIS A 123 4.19 -3.82 10.95
C HIS A 123 3.92 -2.32 11.09
N HIS A 124 4.92 -1.45 10.99
CA HIS A 124 4.76 -0.01 11.11
C HIS A 124 4.99 0.70 9.79
N PRO A 125 3.93 1.20 9.12
CA PRO A 125 4.07 2.06 7.96
C PRO A 125 4.40 3.50 8.34
N ALA A 126 5.21 4.18 7.51
CA ALA A 126 5.45 5.62 7.59
C ALA A 126 5.43 6.26 6.21
N ILE A 127 4.76 7.39 6.07
CA ILE A 127 4.74 8.18 4.82
C ILE A 127 5.92 9.17 4.83
N SER A 128 6.51 9.37 3.66
CA SER A 128 7.57 10.37 3.50
C SER A 128 7.08 11.78 3.84
N GLU A 129 7.99 12.57 4.42
CA GLU A 129 7.72 13.93 4.87
C GLU A 129 8.61 14.95 4.16
N THR A 130 8.06 16.15 3.98
CA THR A 130 8.79 17.36 3.62
C THR A 130 8.45 18.43 4.66
N ASN A 131 9.45 18.90 5.39
CA ASN A 131 9.29 19.84 6.53
C ASN A 131 8.28 19.34 7.59
N GLY A 132 8.32 18.05 7.90
CA GLY A 132 7.43 17.41 8.86
C GLY A 132 5.99 17.22 8.38
N GLN A 133 5.71 17.42 7.10
CA GLN A 133 4.38 17.24 6.48
C GLN A 133 4.39 16.02 5.56
N TYR A 134 3.37 15.20 5.62
CA TYR A 134 3.18 14.13 4.65
C TYR A 134 3.12 14.68 3.23
N ASP A 135 3.96 14.16 2.35
CA ASP A 135 4.09 14.65 0.97
C ASP A 135 3.50 13.71 -0.10
N GLY A 136 3.09 12.50 0.31
CA GLY A 136 2.43 11.54 -0.57
C GLY A 136 3.32 10.92 -1.65
N GLN A 137 4.66 10.93 -1.48
CA GLN A 137 5.57 10.41 -2.48
C GLN A 137 5.98 8.96 -2.23
N TYR A 138 6.33 8.62 -1.00
CA TYR A 138 6.83 7.29 -0.63
C TYR A 138 6.19 6.79 0.67
N LEU A 139 6.13 5.48 0.77
CA LEU A 139 5.72 4.77 1.97
C LEU A 139 6.81 3.77 2.34
N PHE A 140 7.12 3.70 3.61
CA PHE A 140 8.07 2.75 4.18
C PHE A 140 7.31 1.79 5.09
N ILE A 141 7.74 0.53 5.15
CA ILE A 141 7.18 -0.43 6.10
C ILE A 141 8.22 -1.45 6.50
N ASN A 142 8.32 -1.71 7.80
CA ASN A 142 9.20 -2.75 8.33
C ASN A 142 8.52 -4.12 8.37
N ASP A 143 9.35 -5.15 8.51
CA ASP A 143 8.97 -6.54 8.73
C ASP A 143 9.38 -6.96 10.14
N LYS A 144 8.42 -7.09 11.04
CA LYS A 144 8.70 -7.51 12.42
C LYS A 144 9.27 -8.93 12.50
N ALA A 145 8.83 -9.82 11.62
CA ALA A 145 9.26 -11.23 11.62
C ALA A 145 10.72 -11.39 11.17
N ASN A 146 11.22 -10.45 10.36
CA ASN A 146 12.58 -10.47 9.80
C ASN A 146 13.14 -9.03 9.74
N PRO A 147 14.46 -8.85 9.80
CA PRO A 147 15.06 -7.51 9.83
C PRO A 147 15.04 -6.86 8.43
N ARG A 148 13.85 -6.57 7.89
CA ARG A 148 13.65 -6.02 6.55
C ARG A 148 12.85 -4.73 6.59
N LEU A 149 13.20 -3.79 5.70
CA LEU A 149 12.45 -2.57 5.44
C LEU A 149 12.16 -2.48 3.95
N ALA A 150 10.93 -2.16 3.59
CA ALA A 150 10.51 -1.94 2.21
C ALA A 150 10.25 -0.47 1.89
N VAL A 151 10.51 -0.09 0.64
CA VAL A 151 10.15 1.19 0.04
C VAL A 151 9.09 0.98 -1.01
N ILE A 152 7.97 1.69 -0.87
CA ILE A 152 6.83 1.67 -1.78
C ILE A 152 6.70 3.07 -2.40
N ASP A 153 6.56 3.15 -3.71
CA ASP A 153 6.32 4.40 -4.42
C ASP A 153 4.80 4.67 -4.48
N LEU A 154 4.37 5.81 -3.97
CA LEU A 154 2.94 6.16 -3.94
C LEU A 154 2.43 6.77 -5.26
N ARG A 155 3.27 6.84 -6.31
CA ARG A 155 2.80 7.16 -7.65
C ARG A 155 2.10 5.98 -8.32
N ASP A 156 2.55 4.74 -8.02
CA ASP A 156 2.00 3.51 -8.59
C ASP A 156 1.63 2.43 -7.55
N PHE A 157 1.88 2.70 -6.29
CA PHE A 157 1.62 1.77 -5.17
C PHE A 157 2.38 0.45 -5.33
N GLU A 158 3.59 0.50 -5.86
CA GLU A 158 4.43 -0.67 -6.05
C GLU A 158 5.63 -0.68 -5.08
N THR A 159 5.94 -1.86 -4.55
CA THR A 159 7.17 -2.08 -3.78
C THR A 159 8.37 -2.03 -4.71
N LYS A 160 9.29 -1.11 -4.45
CA LYS A 160 10.45 -0.84 -5.30
C LYS A 160 11.76 -1.40 -4.76
N GLN A 161 11.84 -1.57 -3.44
CA GLN A 161 13.07 -2.02 -2.79
C GLN A 161 12.73 -2.71 -1.47
N ILE A 162 13.53 -3.71 -1.12
CA ILE A 162 13.60 -4.30 0.21
C ILE A 162 15.07 -4.24 0.64
N VAL A 163 15.34 -3.70 1.83
CA VAL A 163 16.67 -3.75 2.45
C VAL A 163 16.63 -4.67 3.66
N VAL A 164 17.77 -5.33 3.93
CA VAL A 164 17.93 -6.23 5.08
C VAL A 164 18.95 -5.62 6.04
N ASN A 165 18.62 -5.58 7.32
CA ASN A 165 19.56 -5.10 8.33
C ASN A 165 20.78 -6.05 8.41
N PRO A 166 21.99 -5.53 8.22
CA PRO A 166 23.19 -6.37 8.20
C PRO A 166 23.65 -6.80 9.60
N ILE A 167 23.04 -6.28 10.65
CA ILE A 167 23.48 -6.46 12.05
C ILE A 167 22.40 -7.12 12.89
N TYR A 168 21.23 -6.49 12.99
CA TYR A 168 20.14 -6.95 13.85
C TYR A 168 19.33 -8.06 13.17
N LYS A 169 18.60 -8.83 13.98
CA LYS A 169 17.85 -10.00 13.54
C LYS A 169 16.33 -9.82 13.66
N SER A 170 15.90 -8.74 14.26
CA SER A 170 14.50 -8.35 14.40
C SER A 170 14.38 -6.83 14.39
N GLU A 171 13.30 -6.33 13.86
CA GLU A 171 12.98 -4.90 13.82
C GLU A 171 11.54 -4.72 14.31
N HIS A 172 11.30 -3.73 15.18
CA HIS A 172 9.96 -3.41 15.64
C HIS A 172 9.70 -1.91 15.69
N GLY A 173 10.63 -1.15 16.24
CA GLY A 173 10.52 0.29 16.47
C GLY A 173 10.75 1.18 15.25
N GLY A 174 10.12 0.85 14.16
CA GLY A 174 10.15 1.56 12.88
C GLY A 174 9.09 0.96 11.93
N ALA A 175 8.84 1.50 10.77
CA ALA A 175 9.55 2.61 10.14
C ALA A 175 9.03 3.96 10.62
N PHE A 176 9.91 4.86 11.07
CA PHE A 176 9.60 6.27 11.30
C PHE A 176 10.54 7.12 10.45
N VAL A 177 10.16 8.35 10.12
CA VAL A 177 10.94 9.19 9.20
C VAL A 177 11.38 10.50 9.88
N THR A 178 12.57 10.98 9.52
CA THR A 178 12.98 12.33 9.89
C THR A 178 12.18 13.37 9.09
N PRO A 179 12.02 14.62 9.57
CA PRO A 179 11.07 15.60 9.00
C PRO A 179 11.23 15.94 7.51
N ASN A 180 12.36 15.62 6.89
CA ASN A 180 12.57 15.72 5.44
C ASN A 180 12.85 14.36 4.79
N THR A 181 12.60 13.27 5.52
CA THR A 181 12.88 11.91 5.10
C THR A 181 14.32 11.72 4.64
N ASP A 182 15.25 12.40 5.33
CA ASP A 182 16.68 12.15 5.13
C ASP A 182 17.07 10.75 5.57
N TYR A 183 16.39 10.27 6.61
CA TYR A 183 16.55 8.93 7.16
C TYR A 183 15.20 8.31 7.50
N VAL A 184 15.14 6.99 7.36
CA VAL A 184 14.11 6.13 7.94
C VAL A 184 14.73 5.45 9.16
N ILE A 185 14.01 5.46 10.28
CA ILE A 185 14.49 5.00 11.58
C ILE A 185 13.87 3.64 11.88
N GLU A 186 14.68 2.69 12.30
CA GLU A 186 14.26 1.38 12.80
C GLU A 186 15.02 1.02 14.07
N ALA A 187 14.32 0.51 15.08
CA ALA A 187 14.91 -0.02 16.30
C ALA A 187 14.79 -1.54 16.39
N ALA A 188 15.87 -2.18 16.78
CA ALA A 188 15.94 -3.62 16.95
C ALA A 188 15.08 -4.08 18.14
N GLN A 189 14.08 -4.93 17.91
CA GLN A 189 13.23 -5.42 19.00
C GLN A 189 14.00 -6.22 20.05
N TYR A 190 14.90 -7.09 19.59
CA TYR A 190 15.69 -7.94 20.47
C TYR A 190 17.17 -7.76 20.22
N ALA A 191 17.94 -7.75 21.31
CA ALA A 191 19.39 -7.66 21.23
C ALA A 191 19.99 -8.88 20.50
N ALA A 192 21.07 -8.64 19.77
CA ALA A 192 21.80 -9.65 19.02
C ALA A 192 23.31 -9.57 19.30
N PRO A 193 24.07 -10.67 19.13
CA PRO A 193 25.52 -10.61 19.18
C PRO A 193 26.03 -9.69 18.05
N LEU A 194 26.65 -8.55 18.41
CA LEU A 194 26.94 -7.49 17.46
C LEU A 194 28.19 -7.75 16.61
N GLU A 195 29.29 -8.17 17.22
CA GLU A 195 30.62 -8.09 16.60
C GLU A 195 30.85 -9.07 15.43
N ASN A 196 30.15 -10.19 15.36
CA ASN A 196 30.46 -11.23 14.38
C ASN A 196 29.28 -11.96 13.76
N LYS A 197 28.05 -11.56 14.04
CA LYS A 197 26.79 -12.28 13.64
C LYS A 197 26.76 -13.76 14.03
N LYS A 198 27.75 -14.22 14.78
CA LYS A 198 27.88 -15.62 15.15
C LYS A 198 27.22 -15.86 16.50
N PHE A 199 27.15 -17.12 16.80
CA PHE A 199 26.67 -17.57 18.09
C PHE A 199 27.51 -16.99 19.24
N SER A 200 26.81 -16.47 20.26
CA SER A 200 27.33 -16.27 21.60
C SER A 200 26.35 -16.93 22.57
N PRO A 201 26.83 -17.65 23.59
CA PRO A 201 25.97 -18.26 24.58
C PRO A 201 25.20 -17.19 25.36
N LEU A 202 24.00 -17.52 25.84
CA LEU A 202 23.13 -16.56 26.53
C LEU A 202 23.71 -16.13 27.88
N GLU A 203 24.62 -16.90 28.46
CA GLU A 203 25.39 -16.54 29.66
C GLU A 203 26.25 -15.28 29.45
N GLU A 204 26.64 -15.01 28.21
CA GLU A 204 27.40 -13.81 27.78
C GLU A 204 26.50 -12.66 27.29
N PHE A 205 25.18 -12.74 27.55
CA PHE A 205 24.20 -11.79 27.00
C PHE A 205 24.57 -10.32 27.30
N ASN A 206 24.92 -10.03 28.56
CA ASN A 206 25.23 -8.67 28.97
C ASN A 206 26.51 -8.11 28.33
N GLU A 207 27.43 -8.99 27.97
CA GLU A 207 28.73 -8.59 27.39
C GLU A 207 28.74 -8.57 25.87
N LYS A 208 28.05 -9.52 25.23
CA LYS A 208 28.14 -9.74 23.78
C LYS A 208 26.91 -9.28 22.99
N TYR A 209 25.74 -9.23 23.64
CA TYR A 209 24.51 -8.81 22.95
C TYR A 209 24.32 -7.30 23.06
N ARG A 210 23.81 -6.71 21.99
CA ARG A 210 23.52 -5.27 21.91
C ARG A 210 22.20 -5.05 21.17
N GLY A 211 21.46 -4.05 21.63
CA GLY A 211 20.39 -3.44 20.89
C GLY A 211 20.91 -2.36 19.95
N GLY A 212 20.01 -1.68 19.27
CA GLY A 212 20.42 -0.54 18.43
C GLY A 212 19.29 0.08 17.66
N VAL A 213 19.58 1.26 17.15
CA VAL A 213 18.70 1.99 16.22
C VAL A 213 19.45 2.22 14.92
N THR A 214 18.83 1.87 13.81
CA THR A 214 19.37 2.02 12.46
C THR A 214 18.73 3.23 11.78
N TYR A 215 19.56 4.06 11.17
CA TYR A 215 19.17 5.22 10.38
C TYR A 215 19.48 4.91 8.91
N TRP A 216 18.43 4.55 8.18
CA TRP A 216 18.49 4.22 6.77
C TRP A 216 18.49 5.49 5.93
N LYS A 217 19.62 5.84 5.29
CA LYS A 217 19.69 7.01 4.42
C LYS A 217 18.79 6.83 3.20
N PHE A 218 17.82 7.72 3.05
CA PHE A 218 16.93 7.74 1.89
C PHE A 218 17.42 8.74 0.83
N ASP A 219 17.52 8.27 -0.41
CA ASP A 219 17.79 9.10 -1.57
C ASP A 219 16.48 9.40 -2.30
N ARG A 220 15.95 10.61 -2.11
CA ARG A 220 14.69 11.02 -2.73
C ARG A 220 14.72 11.05 -4.24
N LYS A 221 15.88 11.34 -4.85
CA LYS A 221 16.01 11.40 -6.30
C LYS A 221 15.89 10.02 -6.93
N GLU A 222 16.52 9.04 -6.30
CA GLU A 222 16.44 7.66 -6.75
C GLU A 222 15.18 6.94 -6.23
N GLY A 223 14.52 7.49 -5.20
CA GLY A 223 13.38 6.85 -4.52
C GLY A 223 13.78 5.55 -3.82
N ARG A 224 15.00 5.49 -3.28
CA ARG A 224 15.60 4.27 -2.70
C ARG A 224 16.38 4.58 -1.43
N ILE A 225 16.44 3.60 -0.54
CA ILE A 225 17.39 3.60 0.56
C ILE A 225 18.79 3.31 0.00
N ASN A 226 19.78 4.06 0.50
CA ASN A 226 21.19 3.83 0.25
C ASN A 226 21.85 3.14 1.46
N PRO A 227 21.96 1.80 1.48
CA PRO A 227 22.51 1.08 2.63
C PRO A 227 23.96 1.44 2.96
N LYS A 228 24.73 1.92 1.96
CA LYS A 228 26.14 2.31 2.15
C LYS A 228 26.31 3.64 2.89
N ALA A 229 25.29 4.49 2.86
CA ALA A 229 25.25 5.77 3.57
C ALA A 229 24.41 5.71 4.85
N SER A 230 23.91 4.53 5.17
CA SER A 230 23.15 4.23 6.39
C SER A 230 24.09 3.85 7.54
N PHE A 231 23.63 4.07 8.76
CA PHE A 231 24.41 3.76 9.96
C PHE A 231 23.50 3.30 11.11
N SER A 232 24.09 2.66 12.11
CA SER A 232 23.41 2.32 13.36
C SER A 232 24.11 2.93 14.57
N ILE A 233 23.35 3.16 15.63
CA ILE A 233 23.84 3.49 16.95
C ILE A 233 23.63 2.27 17.84
N GLU A 234 24.73 1.78 18.42
CA GLU A 234 24.70 0.69 19.39
C GLU A 234 24.01 1.13 20.68
N LEU A 235 23.12 0.28 21.20
CA LEU A 235 22.44 0.47 22.47
C LEU A 235 22.72 -0.72 23.41
N PRO A 236 22.48 -0.59 24.72
CA PRO A 236 22.53 -1.71 25.63
C PRO A 236 21.66 -2.89 25.16
N PRO A 237 21.86 -4.10 25.68
CA PRO A 237 21.06 -5.24 25.30
C PRO A 237 19.63 -5.18 25.88
N TYR A 238 19.06 -3.99 25.95
CA TYR A 238 17.65 -3.76 26.20
C TYR A 238 16.87 -4.04 24.93
N SER A 239 15.69 -4.60 25.06
CA SER A 239 14.79 -4.70 23.93
C SER A 239 14.25 -3.31 23.58
N GLN A 240 14.16 -3.01 22.30
CA GLN A 240 13.65 -1.73 21.83
C GLN A 240 12.19 -1.88 21.38
N ASP A 241 11.38 -0.85 21.60
CA ASP A 241 10.00 -0.80 21.12
C ASP A 241 9.85 0.29 20.07
N LEU A 242 8.96 1.28 20.21
CA LEU A 242 8.78 2.32 19.21
C LEU A 242 9.89 3.37 19.22
N SER A 243 10.04 4.00 18.08
CA SER A 243 10.84 5.22 17.88
C SER A 243 9.98 6.34 17.32
N ASP A 244 10.40 7.59 17.49
CA ASP A 244 9.90 8.72 16.72
C ASP A 244 11.01 9.76 16.51
N ALA A 245 10.89 10.53 15.44
CA ALA A 245 11.81 11.61 15.10
C ALA A 245 11.31 12.95 15.64
N GLY A 246 12.24 13.74 16.18
CA GLY A 246 11.95 15.11 16.58
C GLY A 246 11.58 15.99 15.39
N LYS A 247 10.69 16.96 15.65
CA LYS A 247 10.18 17.93 14.67
C LYS A 247 10.43 19.35 15.19
N GLY A 248 10.44 20.37 14.35
CA GLY A 248 10.63 21.76 14.78
C GLY A 248 11.84 21.94 15.72
N PRO A 249 11.67 22.34 16.99
CA PRO A 249 12.78 22.56 17.93
C PRO A 249 13.55 21.27 18.28
N SER A 250 12.92 20.09 18.16
CA SER A 250 13.58 18.79 18.40
C SER A 250 14.12 18.13 17.12
N ASP A 251 14.06 18.80 15.96
CA ASP A 251 14.70 18.29 14.73
C ASP A 251 16.18 18.00 14.97
N GLY A 252 16.64 16.89 14.43
CA GLY A 252 17.99 16.34 14.66
C GLY A 252 18.09 15.39 15.84
N TRP A 253 17.00 15.17 16.58
CA TRP A 253 16.89 14.22 17.66
C TRP A 253 15.85 13.13 17.33
N SER A 254 16.03 11.97 17.94
CA SER A 254 15.02 10.88 17.93
C SER A 254 14.92 10.28 19.33
N PHE A 255 13.80 9.61 19.53
CA PHE A 255 13.42 9.04 20.81
C PHE A 255 13.04 7.58 20.59
N THR A 256 13.51 6.67 21.44
CA THR A 256 13.25 5.23 21.31
C THR A 256 13.01 4.62 22.69
N ASN A 257 11.87 3.98 22.86
CA ASN A 257 11.56 3.26 24.11
C ASN A 257 12.36 1.97 24.20
N SER A 258 12.64 1.55 25.43
CA SER A 258 13.12 0.20 25.72
C SER A 258 12.18 -0.54 26.64
N PHE A 259 12.27 -1.84 26.62
CA PHE A 259 11.65 -2.73 27.60
C PHE A 259 12.63 -3.86 27.96
N CYS A 260 12.32 -4.66 28.98
CA CYS A 260 13.23 -5.72 29.47
C CYS A 260 14.63 -5.19 29.87
N THR A 261 14.70 -4.04 30.50
CA THR A 261 15.99 -3.47 30.98
C THR A 261 16.61 -4.26 32.12
N GLU A 262 15.86 -5.20 32.70
CA GLU A 262 16.35 -6.15 33.73
C GLU A 262 17.28 -7.23 33.18
N ARG A 263 17.35 -7.39 31.88
CA ARG A 263 18.27 -8.27 31.17
C ARG A 263 18.05 -9.77 31.41
N TYR A 264 16.79 -10.18 31.46
CA TYR A 264 16.44 -11.59 31.44
C TYR A 264 16.17 -12.08 30.03
N VAL A 265 16.63 -13.31 29.79
CA VAL A 265 16.38 -14.00 28.53
C VAL A 265 15.53 -15.23 28.82
N GLY A 266 14.34 -15.29 28.25
CA GLY A 266 13.49 -16.47 28.28
C GLY A 266 12.75 -16.79 29.60
N GLY A 267 12.59 -15.84 30.49
CA GLY A 267 11.57 -15.90 31.56
C GLY A 267 11.90 -16.71 32.81
N ILE A 268 12.97 -17.49 32.87
CA ILE A 268 13.29 -18.29 34.03
C ILE A 268 14.74 -18.07 34.45
N GLU A 269 14.93 -17.36 35.55
CA GLU A 269 16.20 -17.31 36.24
C GLU A 269 16.18 -18.32 37.38
N LYS A 270 17.22 -19.16 37.46
CA LYS A 270 17.32 -20.21 38.49
C LYS A 270 17.24 -19.59 39.88
N GLY A 271 16.32 -20.11 40.71
CA GLY A 271 16.12 -19.68 42.08
C GLY A 271 15.21 -18.46 42.27
N ARG A 272 14.59 -17.95 41.22
CA ARG A 272 13.58 -16.90 41.30
C ARG A 272 12.17 -17.41 40.96
N PRO A 273 11.12 -16.74 41.46
CA PRO A 273 9.75 -17.03 41.00
C PRO A 273 9.63 -16.92 39.49
N PRO A 274 8.83 -17.77 38.83
CA PRO A 274 8.53 -17.59 37.43
C PRO A 274 7.72 -16.31 37.24
N TYR A 275 8.17 -15.44 36.37
CA TYR A 275 7.38 -14.32 35.88
C TYR A 275 6.62 -14.76 34.66
N GLU A 276 5.43 -14.22 34.46
CA GLU A 276 4.65 -14.47 33.24
C GLU A 276 5.40 -13.94 32.00
N ALA A 277 5.97 -12.75 32.09
CA ALA A 277 6.96 -12.26 31.14
C ALA A 277 8.35 -12.23 31.80
N GLY A 278 9.35 -12.79 31.11
CA GLY A 278 10.69 -12.96 31.67
C GLY A 278 11.47 -11.73 32.08
N CYS A 279 10.95 -10.56 31.80
CA CYS A 279 11.63 -9.29 32.03
C CYS A 279 10.72 -8.23 32.70
N SER A 280 9.91 -8.63 33.66
CA SER A 280 9.00 -7.73 34.41
C SER A 280 9.38 -7.55 35.87
N ALA A 281 10.67 -7.63 36.20
CA ALA A 281 11.14 -7.62 37.58
C ALA A 281 11.30 -6.23 38.21
N LYS A 282 11.36 -5.17 37.39
CA LYS A 282 11.53 -3.78 37.85
C LYS A 282 10.41 -2.90 37.29
N ASP A 283 10.17 -1.75 37.93
CA ASP A 283 9.08 -0.83 37.56
C ASP A 283 9.50 0.25 36.54
N THR A 284 10.75 0.22 36.08
CA THR A 284 11.32 1.29 35.26
C THR A 284 12.03 0.72 34.04
N ASP A 285 11.73 1.26 32.88
CA ASP A 285 12.47 1.12 31.63
C ASP A 285 13.08 2.48 31.24
N TYR A 286 13.62 2.62 30.03
CA TYR A 286 14.31 3.84 29.61
C TYR A 286 13.86 4.33 28.23
N LEU A 287 13.63 5.64 28.16
CA LEU A 287 13.58 6.40 26.93
C LEU A 287 15.02 6.74 26.50
N HIS A 288 15.45 6.29 25.34
CA HIS A 288 16.69 6.68 24.69
C HIS A 288 16.49 8.01 23.98
N VAL A 289 17.32 9.01 24.28
CA VAL A 289 17.35 10.34 23.66
C VAL A 289 18.59 10.42 22.80
N ILE A 290 18.40 10.48 21.50
CA ILE A 290 19.47 10.29 20.51
C ILE A 290 19.60 11.50 19.60
N ASN A 291 20.78 12.13 19.54
CA ASN A 291 21.10 13.17 18.55
C ASN A 291 21.56 12.51 17.25
N TRP A 292 20.60 12.13 16.39
CA TRP A 292 20.89 11.43 15.14
C TRP A 292 21.65 12.32 14.14
N LYS A 293 21.40 13.64 14.14
CA LYS A 293 22.05 14.57 13.21
C LYS A 293 23.56 14.67 13.49
N LYS A 294 23.91 14.84 14.76
CA LYS A 294 25.31 14.78 15.20
C LYS A 294 25.94 13.41 14.95
N ALA A 295 25.17 12.33 15.14
CA ALA A 295 25.62 10.98 14.83
C ALA A 295 25.98 10.83 13.35
N ALA A 296 25.14 11.31 12.43
CA ALA A 296 25.43 11.31 11.00
C ALA A 296 26.71 12.09 10.65
N GLU A 297 26.94 13.24 11.30
CA GLU A 297 28.17 14.02 11.15
C GLU A 297 29.44 13.24 11.62
N LEU A 298 29.31 12.52 12.74
CA LEU A 298 30.41 11.69 13.26
C LEU A 298 30.73 10.52 12.34
N VAL A 299 29.71 9.90 11.76
CA VAL A 299 29.88 8.86 10.73
C VAL A 299 30.62 9.40 9.50
N ALA A 300 30.21 10.58 9.01
CA ALA A 300 30.88 11.24 7.89
C ALA A 300 32.36 11.60 8.19
N GLN A 301 32.70 11.83 9.48
CA GLN A 301 34.08 12.06 9.95
C GLN A 301 34.88 10.76 10.15
N GLY A 302 34.28 9.58 9.87
CA GLY A 302 34.95 8.29 10.02
C GLY A 302 35.08 7.79 11.46
N LYS A 303 34.25 8.28 12.38
CA LYS A 303 34.25 7.86 13.80
C LYS A 303 33.43 6.58 14.07
N ALA A 304 32.74 6.07 13.07
CA ALA A 304 32.03 4.80 13.18
C ALA A 304 32.95 3.60 13.02
N LYS A 305 32.65 2.52 13.73
CA LYS A 305 33.27 1.20 13.54
C LYS A 305 32.53 0.46 12.42
N LYS A 306 33.26 -0.15 11.50
CA LYS A 306 32.64 -1.04 10.50
C LYS A 306 32.36 -2.42 11.11
N ILE A 307 31.09 -2.79 11.19
CA ILE A 307 30.63 -4.10 11.63
C ILE A 307 29.81 -4.72 10.48
N ASN A 308 30.25 -5.86 9.96
CA ASN A 308 29.65 -6.50 8.77
C ASN A 308 29.48 -5.56 7.56
N GLY A 309 30.42 -4.62 7.38
CA GLY A 309 30.40 -3.63 6.30
C GLY A 309 29.49 -2.43 6.55
N HIS A 310 28.79 -2.39 7.68
CA HIS A 310 27.90 -1.30 8.09
C HIS A 310 28.58 -0.38 9.12
N ASP A 311 28.26 0.91 9.07
CA ASP A 311 28.78 1.89 10.02
C ASP A 311 28.00 1.85 11.34
N VAL A 312 28.71 1.66 12.45
CA VAL A 312 28.13 1.59 13.79
C VAL A 312 28.86 2.56 14.73
N LEU A 313 28.12 3.48 15.31
CA LEU A 313 28.59 4.27 16.45
C LEU A 313 28.41 3.45 17.72
N THR A 314 29.51 3.01 18.34
CA THR A 314 29.46 2.22 19.57
C THR A 314 28.95 3.06 20.74
N ILE A 315 28.46 2.40 21.80
CA ILE A 315 28.03 3.08 23.05
C ILE A 315 29.13 4.02 23.57
N ASP A 316 30.37 3.56 23.60
CA ASP A 316 31.50 4.39 24.07
C ASP A 316 31.65 5.67 23.25
N THR A 317 31.56 5.55 21.93
CA THR A 317 31.61 6.72 21.03
C THR A 317 30.39 7.61 21.23
N ALA A 318 29.20 7.05 21.31
CA ALA A 318 27.95 7.77 21.49
C ALA A 318 27.92 8.58 22.80
N VAL A 319 28.38 7.96 23.89
CA VAL A 319 28.48 8.61 25.20
C VAL A 319 29.56 9.69 25.20
N LYS A 320 30.77 9.37 24.72
CA LYS A 320 31.89 10.31 24.66
C LYS A 320 31.56 11.57 23.86
N GLU A 321 30.89 11.39 22.76
CA GLU A 321 30.50 12.48 21.85
C GLU A 321 29.19 13.15 22.27
N GLY A 322 28.50 12.65 23.31
CA GLY A 322 27.25 13.25 23.83
C GLY A 322 26.10 13.20 22.84
N ILE A 323 25.87 12.04 22.25
CA ILE A 323 24.74 11.79 21.33
C ILE A 323 23.68 10.86 21.90
N LEU A 324 23.95 10.18 23.00
CA LEU A 324 23.06 9.18 23.62
C LEU A 324 22.88 9.47 25.11
N PHE A 325 21.62 9.58 25.53
CA PHE A 325 21.20 9.77 26.93
C PHE A 325 19.97 8.89 27.22
N LEU A 326 19.71 8.64 28.51
CA LEU A 326 18.56 7.87 28.97
C LEU A 326 17.69 8.74 29.91
N ILE A 327 16.37 8.53 29.85
CA ILE A 327 15.43 9.07 30.83
C ILE A 327 14.63 7.88 31.38
N PRO A 328 14.46 7.74 32.70
CA PRO A 328 13.57 6.72 33.25
C PRO A 328 12.13 6.93 32.80
N GLU A 329 11.44 5.86 32.47
CA GLU A 329 10.06 5.86 32.04
C GLU A 329 9.27 4.72 32.69
N PRO A 330 7.91 4.78 32.71
CA PRO A 330 7.08 3.72 33.27
C PRO A 330 7.32 2.38 32.60
N LYS A 331 7.06 1.31 33.36
CA LYS A 331 7.33 -0.08 32.97
C LYS A 331 6.67 -0.49 31.66
N SER A 332 7.45 -1.18 30.84
CA SER A 332 7.04 -1.76 29.56
C SER A 332 6.36 -0.73 28.65
N PRO A 333 7.04 0.38 28.35
CA PRO A 333 6.50 1.37 27.43
C PRO A 333 6.32 0.76 26.05
N HIS A 334 5.42 1.40 25.24
CA HIS A 334 5.25 1.03 23.84
C HIS A 334 5.29 2.29 22.95
N GLY A 335 4.32 3.20 23.10
CA GLY A 335 4.30 4.46 22.36
C GLY A 335 5.36 5.43 22.83
N VAL A 336 6.09 6.02 21.88
CA VAL A 336 6.84 7.25 22.04
C VAL A 336 6.49 8.14 20.88
N ASP A 337 5.85 9.28 21.19
CA ASP A 337 5.24 10.12 20.14
C ASP A 337 5.64 11.57 20.37
N VAL A 338 6.23 12.22 19.37
CA VAL A 338 6.63 13.63 19.41
C VAL A 338 5.45 14.52 19.02
N THR A 339 5.14 15.51 19.87
CA THR A 339 4.05 16.46 19.55
C THR A 339 4.26 17.15 18.20
N PRO A 340 3.18 17.56 17.50
CA PRO A 340 3.27 18.20 16.18
C PRO A 340 4.18 19.43 16.15
N ASP A 341 4.27 20.18 17.25
CA ASP A 341 5.15 21.33 17.39
C ASP A 341 6.58 20.98 17.82
N GLY A 342 6.86 19.70 18.06
CA GLY A 342 8.18 19.15 18.42
C GLY A 342 8.70 19.54 19.80
N LYS A 343 7.86 20.08 20.68
CA LYS A 343 8.29 20.56 22.00
C LYS A 343 8.21 19.53 23.10
N LEU A 344 7.28 18.58 22.95
CA LEU A 344 6.99 17.59 23.97
C LEU A 344 7.10 16.18 23.37
N ILE A 345 7.37 15.21 24.23
CA ILE A 345 7.45 13.78 23.90
C ILE A 345 6.52 13.05 24.86
N THR A 346 5.52 12.34 24.34
CA THR A 346 4.62 11.52 25.13
C THR A 346 5.11 10.06 25.15
N VAL A 347 5.09 9.44 26.30
CA VAL A 347 5.49 8.04 26.50
C VAL A 347 4.39 7.30 27.25
N ALA A 348 3.95 6.19 26.65
CA ALA A 348 2.86 5.36 27.18
C ALA A 348 3.40 4.03 27.70
N GLY A 349 3.19 3.72 28.97
CA GLY A 349 3.65 2.50 29.62
C GLY A 349 2.53 1.46 29.73
N LYS A 350 2.61 0.33 29.01
CA LYS A 350 1.56 -0.73 28.98
C LYS A 350 1.22 -1.31 30.35
N LEU A 351 2.17 -1.36 31.25
CA LEU A 351 2.00 -1.90 32.64
C LEU A 351 1.85 -0.79 33.67
N ASP A 352 1.61 0.45 33.24
CA ASP A 352 1.30 1.61 34.07
C ASP A 352 -0.10 2.15 33.74
N THR A 353 -0.58 3.09 34.52
CA THR A 353 -1.88 3.78 34.25
C THR A 353 -1.70 5.17 33.68
N HIS A 354 -0.45 5.64 33.55
CA HIS A 354 -0.12 7.00 33.16
C HIS A 354 0.54 7.08 31.81
N VAL A 355 0.34 8.24 31.16
CA VAL A 355 1.21 8.70 30.08
C VAL A 355 2.12 9.80 30.65
N SER A 356 3.42 9.64 30.45
CA SER A 356 4.43 10.65 30.81
C SER A 356 4.70 11.57 29.63
N VAL A 357 4.74 12.87 29.90
CA VAL A 357 5.02 13.90 28.89
C VAL A 357 6.33 14.60 29.25
N TYR A 358 7.35 14.42 28.43
CA TYR A 358 8.66 15.03 28.63
C TYR A 358 8.78 16.32 27.82
N SER A 359 9.49 17.32 28.39
CA SER A 359 9.79 18.58 27.69
C SER A 359 11.15 18.53 27.02
N PHE A 360 11.19 18.71 25.71
CA PHE A 360 12.45 18.76 24.98
C PHE A 360 13.37 19.91 25.46
N GLU A 361 12.81 21.07 25.77
CA GLU A 361 13.57 22.19 26.34
C GLU A 361 14.24 21.80 27.66
N LYS A 362 13.52 21.14 28.57
CA LYS A 362 14.08 20.68 29.84
C LYS A 362 15.14 19.61 29.63
N ILE A 363 14.94 18.68 28.69
CA ILE A 363 15.93 17.67 28.30
C ILE A 363 17.22 18.38 27.84
N GLN A 364 17.14 19.32 26.92
CA GLN A 364 18.29 20.07 26.43
C GLN A 364 18.99 20.87 27.55
N ALA A 365 18.23 21.49 28.43
CA ALA A 365 18.77 22.24 29.57
C ALA A 365 19.56 21.32 30.51
N ALA A 366 19.02 20.12 30.83
CA ALA A 366 19.68 19.14 31.68
C ALA A 366 20.98 18.60 31.03
N ILE A 367 20.95 18.25 29.74
CA ILE A 367 22.12 17.83 28.98
C ILE A 367 23.20 18.91 28.99
N LYS A 368 22.84 20.13 28.65
CA LYS A 368 23.78 21.28 28.60
C LYS A 368 24.41 21.59 29.95
N ALA A 369 23.64 21.43 31.03
CA ALA A 369 24.12 21.64 32.39
C ALA A 369 24.96 20.45 32.93
N GLY A 370 25.03 19.34 32.21
CA GLY A 370 25.67 18.10 32.68
C GLY A 370 24.96 17.50 33.91
N LYS A 371 23.66 17.74 34.05
CA LYS A 371 22.87 17.33 35.20
C LYS A 371 22.32 15.93 35.01
N PHE A 372 23.08 14.94 35.44
CA PHE A 372 22.74 13.52 35.36
C PHE A 372 22.50 12.95 36.76
N GLU A 373 21.44 12.17 36.88
CA GLU A 373 21.07 11.52 38.14
C GLU A 373 21.96 10.30 38.43
N SER A 374 22.31 9.58 37.35
CA SER A 374 23.13 8.37 37.43
C SER A 374 23.76 8.04 36.08
N LYS A 375 24.38 6.87 36.01
CA LYS A 375 24.72 6.20 34.75
C LYS A 375 24.12 4.80 34.78
N ASP A 376 23.71 4.32 33.61
CA ASP A 376 23.30 2.93 33.48
C ASP A 376 24.52 1.98 33.57
N PRO A 377 24.35 0.66 33.59
CA PRO A 377 25.45 -0.29 33.65
C PRO A 377 26.42 -0.24 32.49
N TYR A 378 26.07 0.41 31.38
CA TYR A 378 26.90 0.60 30.17
C TYR A 378 27.56 1.98 30.11
N GLY A 379 27.40 2.77 31.18
CA GLY A 379 28.03 4.10 31.27
C GLY A 379 27.25 5.24 30.63
N ILE A 380 26.07 4.99 30.12
CA ILE A 380 25.22 6.03 29.48
C ILE A 380 24.65 6.95 30.57
N PRO A 381 24.76 8.29 30.41
CA PRO A 381 24.21 9.24 31.36
C PRO A 381 22.67 9.12 31.43
N VAL A 382 22.15 9.04 32.64
CA VAL A 382 20.71 8.99 32.94
C VAL A 382 20.26 10.36 33.43
N LEU A 383 19.33 10.98 32.72
CA LEU A 383 18.67 12.21 33.14
C LEU A 383 17.60 11.92 34.19
N SER A 384 17.35 12.86 35.09
CA SER A 384 16.27 12.73 36.05
C SER A 384 14.91 12.88 35.39
N MET A 385 14.00 11.93 35.62
CA MET A 385 12.60 12.06 35.16
C MET A 385 11.98 13.36 35.68
N LYS A 386 12.21 13.72 36.96
CA LYS A 386 11.67 14.94 37.56
C LYS A 386 12.13 16.20 36.85
N ASP A 387 13.37 16.25 36.38
CA ASP A 387 13.93 17.43 35.76
C ASP A 387 13.55 17.57 34.28
N THR A 388 13.09 16.49 33.66
CA THR A 388 12.72 16.45 32.23
C THR A 388 11.21 16.41 32.00
N LEU A 389 10.44 15.97 33.00
CA LEU A 389 9.00 15.81 32.91
C LEU A 389 8.29 17.17 32.75
N HIS A 390 7.35 17.25 31.81
CA HIS A 390 6.37 18.33 31.70
C HIS A 390 5.16 18.03 32.60
N THR A 391 4.52 16.88 32.37
CA THR A 391 3.40 16.39 33.18
C THR A 391 3.31 14.86 33.08
N GLN A 392 2.54 14.27 33.99
CA GLN A 392 2.18 12.85 33.93
C GLN A 392 0.68 12.74 34.17
N VAL A 393 -0.03 12.02 33.31
CA VAL A 393 -1.49 12.00 33.29
C VAL A 393 -1.99 10.56 33.42
N GLN A 394 -2.82 10.33 34.43
CA GLN A 394 -3.48 9.05 34.63
C GLN A 394 -4.64 8.91 33.64
N LEU A 395 -4.48 8.05 32.64
CA LEU A 395 -5.49 7.81 31.61
C LEU A 395 -6.34 6.57 31.85
N GLY A 396 -5.77 5.50 32.35
CA GLY A 396 -6.41 4.20 32.53
C GLY A 396 -5.44 3.05 32.35
N LEU A 397 -5.92 1.80 32.30
CA LEU A 397 -5.08 0.62 32.24
C LEU A 397 -4.55 0.35 30.81
N GLY A 398 -3.24 0.23 30.71
CA GLY A 398 -2.54 -0.15 29.50
C GLY A 398 -2.45 0.94 28.43
N PRO A 399 -2.02 2.18 28.77
CA PRO A 399 -1.71 3.18 27.76
C PRO A 399 -0.66 2.62 26.79
N LEU A 400 -0.93 2.70 25.46
CA LEU A 400 -0.05 2.02 24.52
C LEU A 400 0.52 2.96 23.46
N HIS A 401 -0.30 3.73 22.76
CA HIS A 401 0.13 4.61 21.66
C HIS A 401 -0.69 5.90 21.66
N THR A 402 -0.05 7.03 21.35
CA THR A 402 -0.66 8.37 21.35
C THR A 402 -0.64 8.99 19.96
N GLN A 403 -1.73 9.65 19.57
CA GLN A 403 -1.83 10.42 18.34
C GLN A 403 -2.44 11.80 18.62
N TYR A 404 -2.19 12.75 17.75
CA TYR A 404 -2.54 14.16 17.99
C TYR A 404 -3.69 14.64 17.14
N ASP A 405 -4.43 15.64 17.66
CA ASP A 405 -5.50 16.36 16.96
C ASP A 405 -4.93 17.55 16.18
N SER A 406 -5.72 18.06 15.25
CA SER A 406 -5.53 19.38 14.64
C SER A 406 -5.73 20.52 15.64
N LYS A 407 -6.45 20.28 16.75
CA LYS A 407 -6.62 21.21 17.87
C LYS A 407 -5.36 21.18 18.75
N PRO A 408 -4.78 22.34 19.09
CA PRO A 408 -3.62 22.38 19.97
C PRO A 408 -3.86 21.67 21.30
N CYS A 409 -2.83 21.04 21.81
CA CYS A 409 -2.81 20.34 23.10
C CYS A 409 -3.73 19.11 23.22
N ILE A 410 -4.44 18.71 22.19
CA ILE A 410 -5.35 17.55 22.25
C ILE A 410 -4.65 16.32 21.68
N ALA A 411 -4.69 15.23 22.45
CA ALA A 411 -4.17 13.93 22.09
C ALA A 411 -5.19 12.82 22.38
N TYR A 412 -4.96 11.70 21.71
CA TYR A 412 -5.73 10.47 21.88
C TYR A 412 -4.75 9.34 22.19
N THR A 413 -5.03 8.56 23.22
CA THR A 413 -4.20 7.43 23.61
C THR A 413 -5.05 6.16 23.69
N SER A 414 -4.55 5.08 23.10
CA SER A 414 -5.15 3.75 23.23
C SER A 414 -4.87 3.18 24.62
N LEU A 415 -5.91 2.60 25.22
CA LEU A 415 -5.86 1.91 26.50
C LEU A 415 -6.08 0.41 26.26
N TYR A 416 -5.00 -0.34 26.09
CA TYR A 416 -5.03 -1.74 25.66
C TYR A 416 -5.87 -2.61 26.61
N VAL A 417 -5.64 -2.51 27.91
CA VAL A 417 -6.33 -3.33 28.92
C VAL A 417 -7.76 -2.89 29.11
N ASP A 418 -8.02 -1.58 29.16
CA ASP A 418 -9.37 -1.01 29.29
C ASP A 418 -10.22 -1.17 28.03
N SER A 419 -9.61 -1.49 26.87
CA SER A 419 -10.28 -1.50 25.57
C SER A 419 -11.00 -0.19 25.27
N GLN A 420 -10.30 0.94 25.48
CA GLN A 420 -10.81 2.29 25.30
C GLN A 420 -9.83 3.17 24.54
N VAL A 421 -10.35 4.25 23.98
CA VAL A 421 -9.57 5.42 23.55
C VAL A 421 -9.82 6.55 24.54
N ALA A 422 -8.77 7.14 25.08
CA ALA A 422 -8.83 8.33 25.91
C ALA A 422 -8.49 9.59 25.09
N LYS A 423 -9.35 10.61 25.13
CA LYS A 423 -9.11 11.96 24.65
C LYS A 423 -8.66 12.82 25.83
N TRP A 424 -7.54 13.52 25.70
CA TRP A 424 -6.96 14.27 26.79
C TRP A 424 -6.19 15.51 26.32
N ASP A 425 -6.02 16.46 27.23
CA ASP A 425 -5.21 17.66 27.04
C ASP A 425 -3.83 17.43 27.65
N PHE A 426 -2.78 17.40 26.82
CA PHE A 426 -1.42 17.14 27.29
C PHE A 426 -0.70 18.39 27.82
N CYS A 427 -1.23 19.57 27.55
CA CYS A 427 -0.70 20.81 28.13
C CYS A 427 -1.19 21.00 29.58
N GLU A 428 -2.50 20.76 29.82
CA GLU A 428 -3.11 20.87 31.14
C GLU A 428 -3.04 19.58 31.97
N GLY A 429 -2.74 18.45 31.34
CA GLY A 429 -2.74 17.15 32.01
C GLY A 429 -4.13 16.65 32.39
N LYS A 430 -5.13 16.83 31.53
CA LYS A 430 -6.54 16.57 31.86
C LYS A 430 -7.19 15.59 30.87
N VAL A 431 -7.88 14.58 31.41
CA VAL A 431 -8.75 13.69 30.61
C VAL A 431 -10.04 14.43 30.25
N LEU A 432 -10.39 14.40 28.97
CA LEU A 432 -11.57 15.08 28.41
C LEU A 432 -12.72 14.15 28.11
N ASP A 433 -12.42 12.97 27.55
CA ASP A 433 -13.42 11.97 27.14
C ASP A 433 -12.79 10.58 27.04
N LYS A 434 -13.62 9.55 27.09
CA LYS A 434 -13.23 8.15 26.81
C LYS A 434 -14.32 7.43 26.03
N ILE A 435 -13.94 6.58 25.08
CA ILE A 435 -14.88 5.75 24.33
C ILE A 435 -14.41 4.28 24.34
N SER A 436 -15.33 3.36 24.56
CA SER A 436 -15.05 1.93 24.48
C SER A 436 -14.96 1.46 23.04
N VAL A 437 -14.02 0.55 22.78
CA VAL A 437 -13.76 -0.09 21.49
C VAL A 437 -13.67 -1.62 21.66
N HIS A 438 -13.55 -2.38 20.59
CA HIS A 438 -13.57 -3.85 20.61
C HIS A 438 -12.33 -4.47 19.97
N TYR A 439 -11.56 -5.24 20.67
CA TYR A 439 -11.15 -5.27 22.08
C TYR A 439 -9.64 -5.22 22.10
N ASN A 440 -9.03 -4.91 23.22
CA ASN A 440 -7.58 -4.82 23.35
C ASN A 440 -6.98 -3.99 22.22
N ILE A 441 -7.37 -2.72 22.18
CA ILE A 441 -6.86 -1.78 21.17
C ILE A 441 -5.34 -1.70 21.25
N GLY A 442 -4.67 -2.01 20.14
CA GLY A 442 -3.25 -1.78 19.98
C GLY A 442 -2.95 -0.33 19.65
N HIS A 443 -2.52 -0.08 18.45
CA HIS A 443 -2.34 1.28 17.97
C HIS A 443 -3.66 1.97 17.67
N LEU A 444 -3.58 3.27 17.49
CA LEU A 444 -4.61 4.12 16.91
C LEU A 444 -3.94 5.09 15.93
N MET A 445 -4.71 5.67 15.04
CA MET A 445 -4.25 6.73 14.18
C MET A 445 -5.30 7.84 14.06
N THR A 446 -4.86 9.09 14.02
CA THR A 446 -5.64 10.22 13.54
C THR A 446 -5.21 10.58 12.11
N MET A 447 -5.97 11.45 11.47
CA MET A 447 -5.64 11.86 10.10
C MET A 447 -4.38 12.72 10.09
N GLU A 448 -3.31 12.22 9.45
CA GLU A 448 -1.96 12.79 9.45
C GLU A 448 -1.40 13.03 10.87
N GLY A 449 -1.73 12.15 11.83
CA GLY A 449 -1.47 12.34 13.24
C GLY A 449 -0.01 12.42 13.66
N ASP A 450 0.90 11.76 12.92
CA ASP A 450 2.35 11.80 13.17
C ASP A 450 3.02 13.02 12.52
N SER A 451 2.31 13.77 11.66
CA SER A 451 2.86 14.92 10.98
C SER A 451 2.89 16.17 11.89
N ALA A 452 3.62 17.20 11.46
CA ALA A 452 3.59 18.51 12.11
C ALA A 452 2.25 19.26 11.94
N SER A 453 1.29 18.73 11.18
CA SER A 453 -0.04 19.34 10.95
C SER A 453 -1.15 18.29 10.88
N PRO A 454 -1.49 17.65 11.99
CA PRO A 454 -2.62 16.73 12.06
C PRO A 454 -3.92 17.35 11.55
N LYS A 455 -4.80 16.51 10.96
CA LYS A 455 -6.05 17.00 10.33
C LYS A 455 -7.29 16.80 11.20
N GLY A 456 -7.21 16.04 12.27
CA GLY A 456 -8.36 15.79 13.16
C GLY A 456 -9.53 15.08 12.45
N ARG A 457 -10.76 15.33 12.87
CA ARG A 457 -12.06 14.80 12.39
C ARG A 457 -12.28 13.32 12.63
N TYR A 458 -11.35 12.46 12.29
CA TYR A 458 -11.46 11.02 12.40
C TYR A 458 -10.27 10.42 13.16
N LEU A 459 -10.57 9.35 13.87
CA LEU A 459 -9.62 8.48 14.50
C LEU A 459 -9.98 7.05 14.13
N VAL A 460 -9.00 6.19 13.90
CA VAL A 460 -9.22 4.76 13.75
C VAL A 460 -8.57 4.01 14.90
N ALA A 461 -9.37 3.22 15.59
CA ALA A 461 -8.92 2.28 16.61
C ALA A 461 -8.55 0.94 15.95
N LEU A 462 -7.32 0.49 16.15
CA LEU A 462 -6.79 -0.77 15.56
C LEU A 462 -6.87 -1.86 16.62
N ASN A 463 -8.02 -2.54 16.69
CA ASN A 463 -8.31 -3.51 17.74
C ASN A 463 -7.70 -4.87 17.42
N LYS A 464 -7.08 -5.50 18.41
CA LYS A 464 -6.41 -6.80 18.29
C LYS A 464 -7.36 -7.98 18.40
N LEU A 465 -8.51 -7.80 19.02
CA LEU A 465 -9.55 -8.81 19.18
C LEU A 465 -10.92 -8.23 18.83
N ALA A 466 -11.79 -9.08 18.30
CA ALA A 466 -13.16 -8.69 17.98
C ALA A 466 -14.17 -9.77 18.48
N ILE A 467 -13.86 -10.36 19.62
CA ILE A 467 -14.58 -11.50 20.25
C ILE A 467 -16.09 -11.33 20.10
N ASP A 468 -16.75 -12.35 19.49
CA ASP A 468 -18.19 -12.40 19.28
C ASP A 468 -18.83 -11.20 18.53
N ARG A 469 -18.01 -10.31 18.01
CA ARG A 469 -18.46 -9.10 17.29
C ARG A 469 -19.05 -9.44 15.93
N PHE A 470 -18.43 -10.40 15.25
CA PHE A 470 -18.81 -10.83 13.91
C PHE A 470 -19.17 -12.32 13.91
N VAL A 471 -19.88 -12.76 12.87
CA VAL A 471 -20.19 -14.18 12.66
C VAL A 471 -18.88 -14.97 12.60
N PRO A 472 -18.70 -16.03 13.40
CA PRO A 472 -17.49 -16.83 13.39
C PRO A 472 -17.21 -17.41 12.00
N VAL A 473 -15.99 -17.21 11.52
CA VAL A 473 -15.54 -17.71 10.20
C VAL A 473 -14.40 -18.73 10.33
N GLY A 474 -14.16 -19.22 11.54
CA GLY A 474 -13.10 -20.18 11.86
C GLY A 474 -12.59 -20.01 13.27
N PRO A 475 -11.48 -20.68 13.63
CA PRO A 475 -10.91 -20.63 14.97
C PRO A 475 -10.24 -19.28 15.32
N LEU A 476 -9.94 -18.44 14.32
CA LEU A 476 -9.37 -17.11 14.52
C LEU A 476 -10.50 -16.08 14.55
N HIS A 477 -10.46 -15.25 15.57
CA HIS A 477 -11.32 -14.09 15.63
C HIS A 477 -10.82 -13.01 14.66
N PRO A 478 -11.65 -12.44 13.79
CA PRO A 478 -11.23 -11.35 12.94
C PRO A 478 -10.87 -10.15 13.81
N GLN A 479 -9.76 -9.52 13.51
CA GLN A 479 -9.42 -8.21 14.04
C GLN A 479 -10.29 -7.16 13.37
N ASN A 480 -10.43 -5.99 13.99
CA ASN A 480 -11.21 -4.93 13.38
C ASN A 480 -10.59 -3.55 13.55
N HIS A 481 -10.90 -2.69 12.59
CA HIS A 481 -10.67 -1.26 12.68
C HIS A 481 -11.99 -0.55 12.93
N GLN A 482 -12.05 0.29 13.94
CA GLN A 482 -13.24 1.08 14.26
C GLN A 482 -13.00 2.55 13.97
N LEU A 483 -13.86 3.14 13.12
CA LEU A 483 -13.84 4.56 12.81
C LEU A 483 -14.58 5.35 13.88
N ILE A 484 -13.93 6.39 14.39
CA ILE A 484 -14.43 7.27 15.45
C ILE A 484 -14.43 8.71 14.94
N ASP A 485 -15.53 9.42 15.10
CA ASP A 485 -15.62 10.87 14.89
C ASP A 485 -15.10 11.60 16.14
N ILE A 486 -14.08 12.43 15.95
CA ILE A 486 -13.43 13.23 16.98
C ILE A 486 -13.66 14.74 16.78
N SER A 487 -14.53 15.14 15.88
CA SER A 487 -14.81 16.56 15.55
C SER A 487 -15.42 17.32 16.72
N ASN A 488 -16.12 16.65 17.61
CA ASN A 488 -16.84 17.20 18.74
C ASN A 488 -16.11 16.96 20.08
N ASP A 489 -16.65 17.52 21.16
CA ASP A 489 -16.12 17.30 22.51
C ASP A 489 -16.22 15.82 22.91
N LYS A 490 -17.32 15.16 22.55
CA LYS A 490 -17.53 13.72 22.74
C LYS A 490 -17.22 12.95 21.47
N MET A 491 -16.46 11.90 21.64
CA MET A 491 -16.14 10.94 20.57
C MET A 491 -17.38 10.11 20.22
N GLN A 492 -17.53 9.76 18.93
CA GLN A 492 -18.64 8.93 18.45
C GLN A 492 -18.12 7.81 17.55
N LEU A 493 -18.45 6.55 17.88
CA LEU A 493 -18.19 5.41 17.02
C LEU A 493 -19.07 5.49 15.77
N LEU A 494 -18.46 5.34 14.59
CA LEU A 494 -19.15 5.46 13.29
C LEU A 494 -19.25 4.13 12.55
N TYR A 495 -18.20 3.31 12.57
CA TYR A 495 -18.10 2.13 11.70
C TYR A 495 -17.21 1.05 12.30
N ASP A 496 -17.53 -0.21 12.03
CA ASP A 496 -16.72 -1.38 12.30
C ASP A 496 -16.29 -2.04 10.99
N MET A 497 -15.01 -2.22 10.78
CA MET A 497 -14.46 -2.94 9.63
C MET A 497 -13.70 -4.18 10.09
N PRO A 498 -14.23 -5.40 9.90
CA PRO A 498 -13.47 -6.61 10.20
C PRO A 498 -12.30 -6.76 9.23
N LEU A 499 -11.15 -7.16 9.74
CA LEU A 499 -9.95 -7.44 8.96
C LEU A 499 -9.55 -8.90 9.19
N PRO A 500 -9.88 -9.82 8.29
CA PRO A 500 -9.64 -11.25 8.45
C PRO A 500 -8.18 -11.61 8.12
N LEU A 501 -7.23 -10.81 8.59
CA LEU A 501 -5.79 -11.02 8.42
C LEU A 501 -5.13 -11.14 9.79
N GLY A 502 -4.01 -11.87 9.87
CA GLY A 502 -3.25 -12.03 11.10
C GLY A 502 -2.54 -10.75 11.49
N GLU A 503 -2.94 -10.14 12.58
CA GLU A 503 -2.31 -9.01 13.27
C GLU A 503 -2.01 -7.75 12.43
N PRO A 504 -3.01 -7.13 11.75
CA PRO A 504 -2.84 -5.75 11.32
C PRO A 504 -2.44 -4.89 12.52
N HIS A 505 -1.28 -4.19 12.44
CA HIS A 505 -0.66 -3.63 13.64
C HIS A 505 -0.81 -2.12 13.73
N TYR A 506 -0.30 -1.40 12.74
CA TYR A 506 -0.33 0.06 12.69
C TYR A 506 -0.81 0.55 11.33
N ALA A 507 -1.24 1.80 11.28
CA ALA A 507 -1.71 2.44 10.06
C ALA A 507 -1.42 3.94 10.09
N VAL A 508 -1.25 4.52 8.91
CA VAL A 508 -1.11 5.97 8.71
C VAL A 508 -2.12 6.44 7.67
N ALA A 509 -2.62 7.65 7.83
CA ALA A 509 -3.61 8.25 6.94
C ALA A 509 -3.11 9.57 6.35
N ILE A 510 -3.41 9.81 5.08
CA ILE A 510 -3.04 11.02 4.36
C ILE A 510 -4.26 11.60 3.62
N GLU A 511 -4.34 12.92 3.48
CA GLU A 511 -5.33 13.56 2.61
C GLU A 511 -5.21 13.02 1.18
N ALA A 512 -6.30 12.52 0.62
CA ALA A 512 -6.32 11.93 -0.73
C ALA A 512 -5.84 12.92 -1.82
N SER A 513 -6.01 14.21 -1.59
CA SER A 513 -5.54 15.28 -2.50
C SER A 513 -4.02 15.36 -2.64
N LYS A 514 -3.26 14.87 -1.67
CA LYS A 514 -1.79 14.82 -1.70
C LYS A 514 -1.26 13.66 -2.53
N LEU A 515 -2.05 12.60 -2.65
CA LEU A 515 -1.71 11.46 -3.49
C LEU A 515 -1.99 11.82 -4.95
N LYS A 516 -1.03 11.52 -5.81
CA LYS A 516 -1.13 11.71 -7.26
C LYS A 516 -0.82 10.40 -7.98
N PRO A 517 -1.63 9.36 -7.73
CA PRO A 517 -1.46 8.07 -8.39
C PRO A 517 -1.82 8.19 -9.87
N GLY A 518 -1.44 7.19 -10.64
CA GLY A 518 -1.78 7.12 -12.05
C GLY A 518 -0.66 7.61 -12.96
N VAL A 519 0.56 7.28 -12.59
CA VAL A 519 1.70 7.44 -13.51
C VAL A 519 1.42 6.59 -14.74
N ARG A 520 1.31 7.23 -15.89
CA ARG A 520 1.36 6.54 -17.16
C ARG A 520 2.81 6.27 -17.47
N TYR A 521 3.13 5.01 -17.61
CA TYR A 521 4.48 4.65 -17.98
C TYR A 521 4.75 5.03 -19.44
N LYS A 522 5.95 5.53 -19.70
CA LYS A 522 6.42 5.63 -21.07
C LYS A 522 6.50 4.20 -21.62
N VAL A 523 6.00 3.99 -22.83
CA VAL A 523 6.02 2.66 -23.48
C VAL A 523 7.43 2.07 -23.43
N GLY A 524 7.53 0.88 -22.88
CA GLY A 524 8.78 0.16 -22.69
C GLY A 524 9.46 0.38 -21.33
N THR A 525 8.74 0.80 -20.29
CA THR A 525 9.30 1.03 -18.96
C THR A 525 9.24 -0.24 -18.10
N ASP A 526 10.31 -0.53 -17.36
CA ASP A 526 10.29 -1.39 -16.19
C ASP A 526 9.88 -0.56 -14.97
N SER A 527 8.69 -0.78 -14.44
CA SER A 527 8.13 0.04 -13.35
C SER A 527 8.86 -0.13 -12.02
N ARG A 528 9.56 -1.24 -11.80
CA ARG A 528 10.32 -1.47 -10.56
C ARG A 528 11.60 -0.65 -10.50
N THR A 529 12.19 -0.38 -11.66
CA THR A 529 13.43 0.39 -11.78
C THR A 529 13.23 1.81 -12.31
N ASP A 530 12.04 2.13 -12.83
CA ASP A 530 11.71 3.38 -13.53
C ASP A 530 12.61 3.65 -14.76
N ARG A 531 13.15 2.58 -15.36
CA ARG A 531 14.10 2.65 -16.48
C ARG A 531 13.52 2.00 -17.74
N PRO A 532 14.05 2.36 -18.94
CA PRO A 532 13.72 1.63 -20.16
C PRO A 532 14.06 0.14 -20.03
N HIS A 533 13.10 -0.71 -20.38
CA HIS A 533 13.29 -2.15 -20.34
C HIS A 533 14.02 -2.64 -21.61
N PRO A 534 15.08 -3.48 -21.50
CA PRO A 534 15.88 -3.88 -22.67
C PRO A 534 15.14 -4.80 -23.63
N GLY A 535 14.08 -5.49 -23.18
CA GLY A 535 13.21 -6.35 -23.99
C GLY A 535 11.98 -5.66 -24.55
N ALA A 536 11.84 -4.34 -24.37
CA ALA A 536 10.70 -3.59 -24.86
C ALA A 536 10.66 -3.53 -26.38
N VAL A 537 9.47 -3.66 -26.96
CA VAL A 537 9.21 -3.52 -28.41
C VAL A 537 7.92 -2.75 -28.64
N ARG A 538 7.77 -2.23 -29.86
CA ARG A 538 6.54 -1.62 -30.38
C ARG A 538 5.83 -2.59 -31.32
N ALA A 539 4.60 -2.24 -31.70
CA ALA A 539 3.86 -3.01 -32.72
C ALA A 539 4.66 -3.08 -34.03
N GLY A 540 4.83 -4.29 -34.54
CA GLY A 540 5.61 -4.60 -35.74
C GLY A 540 7.10 -4.85 -35.51
N GLU A 541 7.57 -4.74 -34.25
CA GLU A 541 8.94 -5.03 -33.83
C GLU A 541 9.05 -6.38 -33.10
N GLU A 542 7.96 -7.09 -32.96
CA GLU A 542 7.90 -8.35 -32.22
C GLU A 542 8.79 -9.40 -32.89
N VAL A 543 9.52 -10.13 -32.08
CA VAL A 543 10.48 -11.12 -32.57
C VAL A 543 10.63 -12.29 -31.59
N THR A 544 10.73 -13.49 -32.17
CA THR A 544 11.14 -14.69 -31.42
C THR A 544 12.50 -15.15 -31.96
N THR A 545 13.48 -15.32 -31.07
CA THR A 545 14.81 -15.79 -31.42
C THR A 545 15.12 -17.07 -30.64
N LYS A 546 15.79 -18.02 -31.30
CA LYS A 546 16.31 -19.24 -30.64
C LYS A 546 17.80 -19.34 -30.86
N THR A 547 18.55 -19.45 -29.75
CA THR A 547 20.00 -19.62 -29.76
C THR A 547 20.35 -20.80 -28.84
N GLY A 548 20.72 -21.91 -29.43
CA GLY A 548 20.91 -23.19 -28.69
C GLY A 548 19.62 -23.63 -28.03
N ASN A 549 19.62 -23.74 -26.70
CA ASN A 549 18.45 -24.07 -25.89
C ASN A 549 17.77 -22.81 -25.27
N LYS A 550 18.06 -21.60 -25.75
CA LYS A 550 17.44 -20.38 -25.27
C LYS A 550 16.47 -19.83 -26.30
N VAL A 551 15.22 -19.66 -25.89
CA VAL A 551 14.16 -19.01 -26.67
C VAL A 551 13.85 -17.68 -26.03
N GLU A 552 14.10 -16.58 -26.75
CA GLU A 552 13.75 -15.23 -26.34
C GLU A 552 12.61 -14.71 -27.20
N VAL A 553 11.54 -14.27 -26.56
CA VAL A 553 10.36 -13.69 -27.20
C VAL A 553 10.24 -12.24 -26.74
N LYS A 554 10.15 -11.32 -27.69
CA LYS A 554 9.78 -9.91 -27.46
C LYS A 554 8.44 -9.69 -28.12
N GLY A 555 7.41 -9.49 -27.31
CA GLY A 555 6.03 -9.42 -27.75
C GLY A 555 5.31 -8.21 -27.21
N THR A 556 4.08 -8.03 -27.66
CA THR A 556 3.22 -6.91 -27.29
C THR A 556 1.87 -7.38 -26.78
N LEU A 557 1.29 -6.57 -25.91
CA LEU A 557 -0.06 -6.68 -25.36
C LEU A 557 -0.84 -5.44 -25.80
N ILE A 558 -1.96 -5.67 -26.45
CA ILE A 558 -2.91 -4.62 -26.80
C ILE A 558 -4.29 -5.27 -26.84
N ARG A 559 -5.35 -4.55 -26.58
CA ARG A 559 -6.73 -5.11 -26.69
C ARG A 559 -6.98 -5.74 -28.02
N SER A 560 -7.41 -6.85 -28.10
CA SER A 560 -7.60 -8.09 -27.37
C SER A 560 -6.59 -9.11 -27.89
N HIS A 561 -5.34 -8.74 -27.95
CA HIS A 561 -4.33 -9.46 -28.71
C HIS A 561 -2.99 -9.57 -27.96
N ILE A 562 -2.43 -10.75 -27.98
CA ILE A 562 -1.06 -11.05 -27.53
C ILE A 562 -0.23 -11.39 -28.76
N THR A 563 0.81 -10.63 -29.04
CA THR A 563 1.72 -10.96 -30.14
C THR A 563 3.07 -11.42 -29.58
N PRO A 564 3.62 -12.57 -30.02
CA PRO A 564 3.05 -13.52 -31.01
C PRO A 564 1.93 -14.39 -30.45
N GLU A 565 1.06 -14.93 -31.29
CA GLU A 565 0.00 -15.89 -30.92
C GLU A 565 0.51 -17.33 -30.77
N THR A 566 1.72 -17.59 -31.26
CA THR A 566 2.34 -18.91 -31.18
C THR A 566 3.81 -18.77 -30.80
N ILE A 567 4.20 -19.49 -29.74
CA ILE A 567 5.58 -19.62 -29.31
C ILE A 567 5.99 -21.06 -29.45
N GLU A 568 7.09 -21.34 -30.16
CA GLU A 568 7.62 -22.67 -30.37
C GLU A 568 8.90 -22.91 -29.56
N ALA A 569 8.97 -24.02 -28.87
CA ALA A 569 10.13 -24.46 -28.09
C ALA A 569 10.30 -26.01 -28.18
N GLU A 570 11.42 -26.52 -27.74
CA GLU A 570 11.68 -27.93 -27.53
C GLU A 570 11.83 -28.24 -26.05
N VAL A 571 11.58 -29.48 -25.67
CA VAL A 571 11.83 -29.96 -24.31
C VAL A 571 13.28 -29.69 -23.90
N GLY A 572 13.45 -28.96 -22.81
CA GLY A 572 14.75 -28.54 -22.27
C GLY A 572 15.12 -27.07 -22.57
N ASP A 573 14.35 -26.41 -23.43
CA ASP A 573 14.60 -24.99 -23.72
C ASP A 573 14.32 -24.10 -22.50
N GLU A 574 15.14 -23.05 -22.34
CA GLU A 574 14.95 -21.95 -21.40
C GLU A 574 14.23 -20.81 -22.13
N ILE A 575 13.02 -20.53 -21.70
CA ILE A 575 12.15 -19.51 -22.34
C ILE A 575 12.22 -18.22 -21.55
N THR A 576 12.44 -17.12 -22.25
CA THR A 576 12.33 -15.75 -21.73
C THR A 576 11.32 -15.00 -22.60
N ILE A 577 10.26 -14.47 -21.99
CA ILE A 577 9.22 -13.70 -22.68
C ILE A 577 9.20 -12.30 -22.10
N HIS A 578 9.40 -11.31 -22.95
CA HIS A 578 9.22 -9.90 -22.67
C HIS A 578 7.92 -9.43 -23.31
N LEU A 579 7.03 -8.83 -22.56
CA LEU A 579 5.73 -8.33 -23.05
C LEU A 579 5.58 -6.87 -22.72
N THR A 580 5.38 -6.05 -23.76
CA THR A 580 5.14 -4.61 -23.63
C THR A 580 3.66 -4.31 -23.83
N ASN A 581 3.03 -3.71 -22.83
CA ASN A 581 1.67 -3.21 -22.94
C ASN A 581 1.69 -1.89 -23.72
N LEU A 582 1.01 -1.84 -24.86
CA LEU A 582 0.97 -0.69 -25.76
C LEU A 582 -0.21 0.25 -25.51
N GLU A 583 -1.09 -0.07 -24.58
CA GLU A 583 -2.24 0.78 -24.24
C GLU A 583 -1.79 2.11 -23.64
N ARG A 584 -2.61 3.14 -23.80
CA ARG A 584 -2.38 4.49 -23.29
C ARG A 584 -3.38 4.89 -22.22
N ALA A 585 -4.59 4.33 -22.29
CA ALA A 585 -5.62 4.62 -21.33
C ALA A 585 -5.28 4.02 -19.97
N GLN A 586 -5.53 4.75 -18.91
CA GLN A 586 -5.35 4.29 -17.56
C GLN A 586 -6.26 3.08 -17.29
N ASP A 587 -5.81 2.15 -16.44
CA ASP A 587 -6.50 0.90 -16.08
C ASP A 587 -6.71 -0.09 -17.25
N GLU A 588 -5.97 0.07 -18.34
CA GLU A 588 -5.93 -0.91 -19.44
C GLU A 588 -4.82 -1.95 -19.19
N THR A 589 -4.89 -2.57 -18.03
CA THR A 589 -3.96 -3.60 -17.62
C THR A 589 -4.21 -4.89 -18.39
N HIS A 590 -3.14 -5.55 -18.79
CA HIS A 590 -3.19 -6.89 -19.36
C HIS A 590 -2.43 -7.87 -18.49
N GLY A 591 -3.03 -9.03 -18.24
CA GLY A 591 -2.35 -10.16 -17.63
C GLY A 591 -1.73 -11.08 -18.67
N PHE A 592 -0.80 -11.91 -18.23
CA PHE A 592 -0.25 -13.00 -19.04
C PHE A 592 0.02 -14.20 -18.16
N THR A 593 -0.49 -15.37 -18.54
CA THR A 593 -0.25 -16.59 -17.81
C THR A 593 0.08 -17.76 -18.73
N VAL A 594 1.00 -18.63 -18.28
CA VAL A 594 1.16 -20.01 -18.73
C VAL A 594 1.04 -20.87 -17.47
N SER A 595 -0.20 -21.18 -17.09
CA SER A 595 -0.51 -21.73 -15.76
C SER A 595 0.21 -23.03 -15.43
N THR A 596 0.41 -23.91 -16.42
CA THR A 596 1.15 -25.17 -16.24
C THR A 596 2.60 -24.98 -15.81
N TYR A 597 3.20 -23.83 -16.14
CA TYR A 597 4.57 -23.47 -15.77
C TYR A 597 4.63 -22.49 -14.60
N ASN A 598 3.50 -22.23 -13.91
CA ASN A 598 3.41 -21.24 -12.82
C ASN A 598 3.92 -19.85 -13.24
N VAL A 599 3.61 -19.48 -14.48
CA VAL A 599 3.97 -18.17 -15.05
C VAL A 599 2.77 -17.27 -14.96
N HIS A 600 2.98 -16.09 -14.40
CA HIS A 600 2.01 -15.02 -14.32
C HIS A 600 2.71 -13.67 -14.38
N ALA A 601 2.11 -12.69 -15.07
CA ALA A 601 2.55 -11.31 -15.07
C ALA A 601 1.35 -10.39 -15.25
N SER A 602 1.45 -9.18 -14.71
CA SER A 602 0.48 -8.10 -14.90
C SER A 602 1.21 -6.86 -15.44
N ALA A 603 0.79 -6.36 -16.57
CA ALA A 603 1.40 -5.25 -17.27
C ALA A 603 0.43 -4.07 -17.38
N GLU A 604 0.68 -3.01 -16.63
CA GLU A 604 0.01 -1.72 -16.72
C GLU A 604 0.34 -1.03 -18.07
N PRO A 605 -0.45 -0.04 -18.52
CA PRO A 605 -0.18 0.70 -19.75
C PRO A 605 1.25 1.25 -19.83
N GLY A 606 1.94 0.95 -20.92
CA GLY A 606 3.33 1.33 -21.15
C GLY A 606 4.40 0.46 -20.50
N LYS A 607 4.01 -0.41 -19.58
CA LYS A 607 4.93 -1.28 -18.84
C LYS A 607 5.42 -2.45 -19.70
N THR A 608 6.68 -2.84 -19.53
CA THR A 608 7.21 -4.10 -20.06
C THR A 608 7.54 -5.02 -18.90
N VAL A 609 7.01 -6.25 -18.96
CA VAL A 609 7.24 -7.30 -17.98
C VAL A 609 8.05 -8.44 -18.60
N THR A 610 8.78 -9.18 -17.76
CA THR A 610 9.55 -10.34 -18.18
C THR A 610 9.19 -11.54 -17.34
N VAL A 611 8.95 -12.67 -17.99
CA VAL A 611 8.81 -13.97 -17.33
C VAL A 611 9.85 -14.95 -17.88
N LYS A 612 10.34 -15.86 -17.01
CA LYS A 612 11.31 -16.90 -17.38
C LYS A 612 10.90 -18.23 -16.80
N PHE A 613 11.02 -19.26 -17.62
CA PHE A 613 10.77 -20.63 -17.19
C PHE A 613 11.49 -21.62 -18.11
N LYS A 614 11.55 -22.86 -17.68
CA LYS A 614 12.11 -23.97 -18.48
C LYS A 614 10.96 -24.79 -19.06
N ALA A 615 10.99 -25.00 -20.36
CA ALA A 615 10.07 -25.89 -21.05
C ALA A 615 10.52 -27.39 -20.83
N ASP A 616 10.15 -27.95 -19.70
CA ASP A 616 10.59 -29.26 -19.25
C ASP A 616 9.65 -30.40 -19.65
N LYS A 617 8.50 -30.08 -20.23
CA LYS A 617 7.47 -31.07 -20.60
C LYS A 617 6.89 -30.76 -21.97
N GLU A 618 6.88 -31.78 -22.86
CA GLU A 618 6.23 -31.66 -24.17
C GLU A 618 4.71 -31.45 -24.05
N GLY A 619 4.16 -30.68 -24.99
CA GLY A 619 2.72 -30.38 -25.02
C GLY A 619 2.38 -29.08 -25.75
N VAL A 620 1.08 -28.82 -25.77
CA VAL A 620 0.50 -27.59 -26.27
C VAL A 620 -0.15 -26.86 -25.10
N TYR A 621 0.36 -25.71 -24.76
CA TYR A 621 -0.06 -24.97 -23.58
C TYR A 621 -0.66 -23.62 -23.99
N PRO A 622 -1.92 -23.35 -23.63
CA PRO A 622 -2.48 -22.02 -23.88
C PRO A 622 -1.80 -21.00 -22.96
N TYR A 623 -1.58 -19.80 -23.47
CA TYR A 623 -1.34 -18.60 -22.70
C TYR A 623 -2.43 -17.56 -23.01
N TYR A 624 -2.81 -16.79 -22.04
CA TYR A 624 -3.95 -15.88 -22.16
C TYR A 624 -3.86 -14.69 -21.20
N CYS A 625 -4.68 -13.67 -21.49
CA CYS A 625 -4.84 -12.54 -20.61
C CYS A 625 -5.67 -12.93 -19.39
N THR A 626 -5.20 -12.55 -18.19
CA THR A 626 -5.88 -12.81 -16.91
C THR A 626 -6.68 -11.63 -16.40
N GLU A 627 -6.52 -10.45 -17.01
CA GLU A 627 -7.21 -9.22 -16.66
C GLU A 627 -8.35 -8.96 -17.63
N PHE A 628 -9.58 -8.76 -17.14
CA PHE A 628 -10.73 -8.52 -18.00
C PHE A 628 -10.63 -7.14 -18.67
N CYS A 629 -10.01 -7.10 -19.85
CA CYS A 629 -9.59 -5.88 -20.54
C CYS A 629 -10.55 -5.38 -21.63
N SER A 630 -11.42 -6.25 -22.16
CA SER A 630 -12.33 -5.87 -23.27
C SER A 630 -13.44 -6.90 -23.48
N ALA A 631 -14.39 -6.59 -24.37
CA ALA A 631 -15.42 -7.55 -24.77
C ALA A 631 -14.85 -8.82 -25.45
N LEU A 632 -13.64 -8.72 -26.02
CA LEU A 632 -12.90 -9.84 -26.63
C LEU A 632 -11.78 -10.37 -25.73
N HIS A 633 -11.96 -10.26 -24.40
CA HIS A 633 -10.96 -10.71 -23.44
C HIS A 633 -10.64 -12.21 -23.55
N LEU A 634 -11.66 -13.03 -23.81
CA LEU A 634 -11.48 -14.50 -23.92
C LEU A 634 -10.71 -14.90 -25.18
N GLU A 635 -10.73 -14.09 -26.20
CA GLU A 635 -10.02 -14.26 -27.45
C GLU A 635 -8.55 -13.79 -27.38
N MET A 636 -8.19 -13.08 -26.30
CA MET A 636 -6.82 -12.63 -26.06
C MET A 636 -5.94 -13.75 -25.52
N MET A 637 -5.53 -14.66 -26.42
CA MET A 637 -4.81 -15.89 -26.10
C MET A 637 -3.84 -16.31 -27.20
N GLY A 638 -2.99 -17.26 -26.90
CA GLY A 638 -2.08 -17.92 -27.83
C GLY A 638 -1.64 -19.29 -27.33
N TYR A 639 -0.72 -19.95 -28.05
CA TYR A 639 -0.23 -21.26 -27.70
C TYR A 639 1.28 -21.33 -27.63
N LEU A 640 1.78 -21.90 -26.55
CA LEU A 640 3.15 -22.37 -26.41
C LEU A 640 3.20 -23.84 -26.86
N LEU A 641 3.94 -24.10 -27.92
CA LEU A 641 4.16 -25.45 -28.49
C LEU A 641 5.52 -25.95 -28.00
N VAL A 642 5.54 -26.85 -27.04
CA VAL A 642 6.75 -27.48 -26.56
C VAL A 642 6.91 -28.86 -27.28
N LYS A 643 7.76 -28.89 -28.28
CA LYS A 643 7.98 -30.07 -29.12
C LYS A 643 8.90 -31.07 -28.44
N PRO A 644 8.72 -32.37 -28.68
CA PRO A 644 9.75 -33.37 -28.33
C PRO A 644 11.08 -33.00 -28.96
N LYS A 645 12.17 -33.27 -28.28
CA LYS A 645 13.51 -33.02 -28.83
C LYS A 645 13.74 -33.73 -30.17
N GLY A 646 14.08 -32.94 -31.19
CA GLY A 646 14.30 -33.44 -32.53
C GLY A 646 13.03 -33.78 -33.31
N TRP A 647 11.87 -33.28 -32.88
CA TRP A 647 10.60 -33.46 -33.57
C TRP A 647 10.65 -32.92 -35.00
N LYS A 648 10.08 -33.67 -35.92
CA LYS A 648 9.92 -33.25 -37.33
C LYS A 648 8.44 -33.23 -37.70
N PRO A 649 7.98 -32.22 -38.45
CA PRO A 649 6.58 -32.15 -38.86
C PRO A 649 6.21 -33.35 -39.76
N THR A 650 5.11 -34.02 -39.38
CA THR A 650 4.45 -34.98 -40.27
C THR A 650 3.33 -34.26 -40.98
N LYS A 651 3.20 -34.46 -42.33
CA LYS A 651 2.04 -33.90 -43.05
C LYS A 651 0.78 -34.58 -42.54
N THR A 652 0.00 -33.89 -41.74
CA THR A 652 -1.37 -34.29 -41.39
C THR A 652 -2.34 -33.47 -42.24
N ALA A 653 -3.38 -34.14 -42.76
CA ALA A 653 -4.48 -33.43 -43.41
C ALA A 653 -5.14 -32.53 -42.37
N LEU A 654 -5.18 -31.21 -42.64
CA LEU A 654 -6.01 -30.30 -41.92
C LEU A 654 -7.47 -30.76 -42.01
N GLY A 655 -8.21 -30.73 -40.91
CA GLY A 655 -9.65 -30.98 -40.93
C GLY A 655 -10.36 -30.08 -41.93
N LYS A 656 -11.62 -30.39 -42.26
CA LYS A 656 -12.41 -29.51 -43.12
C LYS A 656 -12.45 -28.12 -42.53
N ALA A 657 -11.90 -27.14 -43.24
CA ALA A 657 -12.13 -25.74 -42.94
C ALA A 657 -13.64 -25.40 -43.02
N ALA A 658 -14.08 -24.49 -42.19
CA ALA A 658 -15.44 -23.96 -42.34
C ALA A 658 -15.62 -23.40 -43.76
N THR A 659 -16.74 -23.68 -44.36
CA THR A 659 -17.08 -23.08 -45.66
C THR A 659 -17.81 -21.76 -45.44
N TYR A 660 -17.26 -20.69 -45.94
CA TYR A 660 -17.86 -19.36 -45.87
C TYR A 660 -18.73 -19.12 -47.07
N THR A 661 -19.87 -18.46 -46.86
CA THR A 661 -20.84 -18.11 -47.90
C THR A 661 -20.99 -16.59 -48.05
N GLU A 662 -21.65 -16.16 -49.11
CA GLU A 662 -22.01 -14.75 -49.30
C GLU A 662 -22.89 -14.24 -48.13
N ASP A 663 -23.72 -15.08 -47.56
CA ASP A 663 -24.59 -14.72 -46.43
C ASP A 663 -23.78 -14.52 -45.14
N ASP A 664 -22.72 -15.29 -44.90
CA ASP A 664 -21.79 -15.04 -43.82
C ASP A 664 -21.13 -13.68 -43.95
N TYR A 665 -20.66 -13.34 -45.14
CA TYR A 665 -20.09 -12.02 -45.44
C TYR A 665 -21.09 -10.90 -45.20
N LYS A 666 -22.32 -11.02 -45.70
CA LYS A 666 -23.40 -10.05 -45.44
C LYS A 666 -23.74 -9.89 -43.97
N SER A 667 -23.69 -10.97 -43.22
CA SER A 667 -23.88 -10.94 -41.77
C SER A 667 -22.80 -10.14 -41.08
N GLN A 668 -21.52 -10.28 -41.46
CA GLN A 668 -20.43 -9.47 -40.93
C GLN A 668 -20.60 -7.98 -41.30
N LEU A 669 -20.96 -7.66 -42.53
CA LEU A 669 -21.21 -6.28 -42.92
C LEU A 669 -22.35 -5.62 -42.13
N LYS A 670 -23.36 -6.37 -41.75
CA LYS A 670 -24.41 -5.87 -40.86
C LYS A 670 -23.84 -5.50 -39.46
N LYS A 671 -23.03 -6.35 -38.86
CA LYS A 671 -22.36 -6.04 -37.57
C LYS A 671 -21.50 -4.76 -37.70
N VAL A 672 -20.76 -4.62 -38.79
CA VAL A 672 -19.95 -3.43 -39.08
C VAL A 672 -20.84 -2.18 -39.13
N ALA A 673 -21.97 -2.23 -39.82
CA ALA A 673 -22.90 -1.10 -39.94
C ALA A 673 -23.57 -0.75 -38.61
N ASP A 674 -24.02 -1.76 -37.86
CA ASP A 674 -24.67 -1.58 -36.53
C ASP A 674 -23.67 -0.95 -35.55
N THR A 675 -22.43 -1.39 -35.53
CA THR A 675 -21.39 -0.86 -34.62
C THR A 675 -20.96 0.55 -35.04
N GLN A 676 -20.94 0.86 -36.35
CA GLN A 676 -20.61 2.20 -36.80
C GLN A 676 -21.63 3.24 -36.30
N ALA A 677 -22.91 2.90 -36.25
CA ALA A 677 -23.93 3.79 -35.69
C ALA A 677 -23.69 4.12 -34.21
N VAL A 678 -23.19 3.15 -33.42
CA VAL A 678 -22.80 3.39 -32.03
C VAL A 678 -21.60 4.35 -31.95
N ILE A 679 -20.56 4.11 -32.76
CA ILE A 679 -19.39 4.98 -32.82
C ILE A 679 -19.78 6.41 -33.17
N ASP A 680 -20.61 6.61 -34.18
CA ASP A 680 -21.05 7.94 -34.62
C ASP A 680 -21.79 8.69 -33.50
N SER A 681 -22.66 8.00 -32.79
CA SER A 681 -23.36 8.54 -31.61
C SER A 681 -22.41 8.95 -30.50
N VAL A 682 -21.42 8.11 -30.17
CA VAL A 682 -20.45 8.35 -29.11
C VAL A 682 -19.51 9.51 -29.48
N VAL A 683 -19.00 9.53 -30.70
CA VAL A 683 -18.14 10.61 -31.22
C VAL A 683 -18.92 11.93 -31.19
N GLY A 684 -20.19 11.93 -31.62
CA GLY A 684 -21.05 13.09 -31.54
C GLY A 684 -21.19 13.66 -30.12
N TYR A 685 -21.33 12.79 -29.11
CA TYR A 685 -21.37 13.21 -27.74
C TYR A 685 -20.00 13.74 -27.25
N ILE A 686 -18.94 12.99 -27.42
CA ILE A 686 -17.59 13.36 -26.94
C ILE A 686 -17.16 14.72 -27.51
N THR A 687 -17.41 14.94 -28.81
CA THR A 687 -17.04 16.20 -29.48
C THR A 687 -17.94 17.38 -29.06
N SER A 688 -19.12 17.13 -28.52
CA SER A 688 -20.04 18.17 -28.03
C SER A 688 -19.68 18.73 -26.65
N VAL A 689 -18.72 18.13 -25.95
CA VAL A 689 -18.31 18.52 -24.60
C VAL A 689 -16.81 18.81 -24.51
N ASN A 690 -16.36 19.45 -23.45
CA ASN A 690 -14.96 19.83 -23.19
C ASN A 690 -14.06 18.63 -22.80
N TYR A 691 -14.09 17.54 -23.57
CA TYR A 691 -13.38 16.30 -23.26
C TYR A 691 -11.86 16.47 -23.10
N LYS A 692 -11.27 17.48 -23.75
CA LYS A 692 -9.82 17.76 -23.67
C LYS A 692 -9.34 18.19 -22.28
N ASP A 693 -10.27 18.61 -21.42
CA ASP A 693 -9.96 18.95 -20.02
C ASP A 693 -9.83 17.70 -19.13
N PHE A 694 -10.08 16.49 -19.70
CA PHE A 694 -10.05 15.22 -19.02
C PHE A 694 -8.95 14.32 -19.61
N PRO A 695 -7.73 14.29 -19.02
CA PRO A 695 -6.58 13.57 -19.60
C PRO A 695 -6.84 12.08 -19.86
N ASP A 696 -7.62 11.41 -18.98
CA ASP A 696 -7.97 10.00 -19.15
C ASP A 696 -8.87 9.77 -20.37
N VAL A 697 -9.80 10.68 -20.59
CA VAL A 697 -10.66 10.65 -21.79
C VAL A 697 -9.84 10.90 -23.04
N VAL A 698 -8.91 11.85 -23.00
CA VAL A 698 -8.00 12.11 -24.16
C VAL A 698 -7.26 10.84 -24.55
N ALA A 699 -6.72 10.08 -23.58
CA ALA A 699 -6.05 8.82 -23.85
C ALA A 699 -6.99 7.76 -24.45
N MET A 700 -8.21 7.62 -23.91
CA MET A 700 -9.21 6.69 -24.48
C MET A 700 -9.57 7.06 -25.92
N VAL A 701 -9.70 8.36 -26.22
CA VAL A 701 -9.99 8.86 -27.58
C VAL A 701 -8.82 8.61 -28.53
N GLU A 702 -7.58 8.78 -28.07
CA GLU A 702 -6.38 8.47 -28.86
C GLU A 702 -6.30 6.97 -29.20
N ASP A 703 -6.50 6.10 -28.21
CA ASP A 703 -6.50 4.65 -28.41
C ASP A 703 -7.65 4.21 -29.35
N ALA A 704 -8.85 4.77 -29.18
CA ALA A 704 -9.97 4.53 -30.10
C ALA A 704 -9.64 4.98 -31.54
N THR A 705 -9.01 6.13 -31.68
CA THR A 705 -8.61 6.68 -32.98
C THR A 705 -7.59 5.78 -33.68
N ASP A 706 -6.63 5.22 -32.93
CA ASP A 706 -5.66 4.26 -33.46
C ASP A 706 -6.33 2.99 -33.98
N GLN A 707 -7.38 2.50 -33.32
CA GLN A 707 -8.15 1.34 -33.80
C GLN A 707 -8.93 1.69 -35.09
N LEU A 708 -9.59 2.84 -35.11
CA LEU A 708 -10.32 3.30 -36.30
C LEU A 708 -9.39 3.55 -37.51
N GLY A 709 -8.16 3.98 -37.23
CA GLY A 709 -7.14 4.19 -38.27
C GLY A 709 -6.73 2.93 -39.06
N LYS A 710 -6.98 1.73 -38.49
CA LYS A 710 -6.71 0.44 -39.13
C LYS A 710 -7.84 -0.02 -40.09
N ILE A 711 -9.03 0.57 -39.96
CA ILE A 711 -10.23 0.17 -40.71
C ILE A 711 -10.07 0.35 -42.24
N PRO A 712 -9.50 1.44 -42.77
CA PRO A 712 -9.41 1.63 -44.22
C PRO A 712 -8.69 0.49 -44.95
N ASP A 713 -7.58 0.00 -44.42
CA ASP A 713 -6.82 -1.10 -45.00
C ASP A 713 -7.62 -2.42 -44.96
N ALA A 714 -8.19 -2.76 -43.82
CA ALA A 714 -9.02 -3.97 -43.66
C ALA A 714 -10.27 -3.91 -44.55
N LYS A 715 -10.88 -2.73 -44.69
CA LYS A 715 -12.02 -2.50 -45.56
C LYS A 715 -11.65 -2.73 -47.03
N ALA A 716 -10.55 -2.18 -47.51
CA ALA A 716 -10.09 -2.40 -48.88
C ALA A 716 -9.83 -3.89 -49.19
N LYS A 717 -9.32 -4.63 -48.21
CA LYS A 717 -9.06 -6.08 -48.33
C LYS A 717 -10.36 -6.90 -48.44
N HIS A 718 -11.36 -6.66 -47.60
CA HIS A 718 -12.61 -7.39 -47.71
C HIS A 718 -13.38 -7.06 -49.00
N GLU A 719 -13.38 -5.79 -49.43
CA GLU A 719 -14.01 -5.39 -50.68
C GLU A 719 -13.32 -6.05 -51.90
N ALA A 720 -11.99 -6.11 -51.91
CA ALA A 720 -11.22 -6.78 -52.95
C ALA A 720 -11.46 -8.30 -53.00
N ALA A 721 -11.62 -8.94 -51.85
CA ALA A 721 -11.94 -10.36 -51.73
C ALA A 721 -13.38 -10.63 -52.19
N ALA A 722 -14.34 -9.82 -51.80
CA ALA A 722 -15.75 -9.92 -52.23
C ALA A 722 -15.91 -9.77 -53.70
N ALA A 723 -15.18 -8.84 -54.36
CA ALA A 723 -15.17 -8.68 -55.80
C ALA A 723 -14.71 -9.95 -56.53
N LYS A 724 -13.88 -10.76 -55.93
CA LYS A 724 -13.41 -12.06 -56.44
C LYS A 724 -14.29 -13.23 -56.03
N LYS A 725 -15.35 -12.98 -55.27
CA LYS A 725 -16.22 -13.99 -54.65
C LYS A 725 -15.45 -14.96 -53.68
N ASP A 726 -14.35 -14.50 -53.13
CA ASP A 726 -13.63 -15.18 -52.07
C ASP A 726 -14.32 -14.84 -50.74
N TRP A 727 -15.38 -15.61 -50.42
CA TRP A 727 -16.25 -15.31 -49.28
C TRP A 727 -15.56 -15.55 -47.98
N GLU A 728 -14.59 -16.45 -47.95
CA GLU A 728 -13.77 -16.69 -46.73
C GLU A 728 -12.96 -15.42 -46.41
N GLN A 729 -12.12 -14.95 -47.32
CA GLN A 729 -11.30 -13.75 -47.10
C GLN A 729 -12.15 -12.50 -46.91
N ALA A 730 -13.26 -12.40 -47.64
CA ALA A 730 -14.18 -11.28 -47.49
C ALA A 730 -14.79 -11.23 -46.08
N SER A 731 -15.25 -12.38 -45.57
CA SER A 731 -15.83 -12.47 -44.23
C SER A 731 -14.80 -12.20 -43.12
N LEU A 732 -13.61 -12.78 -43.25
CA LEU A 732 -12.54 -12.60 -42.26
C LEU A 732 -12.07 -11.13 -42.17
N TRP A 733 -11.87 -10.46 -43.30
CA TRP A 733 -11.49 -9.04 -43.29
C TRP A 733 -12.65 -8.11 -42.87
N ALA A 734 -13.91 -8.46 -43.13
CA ALA A 734 -15.06 -7.72 -42.65
C ALA A 734 -15.20 -7.89 -41.12
N GLU A 735 -14.94 -9.08 -40.62
CA GLU A 735 -14.88 -9.34 -39.16
C GLU A 735 -13.75 -8.54 -38.51
N GLN A 736 -12.59 -8.43 -39.15
CA GLN A 736 -11.48 -7.64 -38.63
C GLN A 736 -11.86 -6.15 -38.54
N VAL A 737 -12.61 -5.60 -39.54
CA VAL A 737 -13.18 -4.23 -39.46
C VAL A 737 -14.09 -4.11 -38.25
N TRP A 738 -14.99 -5.08 -38.05
CA TRP A 738 -15.91 -5.08 -36.95
C TRP A 738 -15.17 -5.13 -35.60
N GLN A 739 -14.13 -5.94 -35.45
CA GLN A 739 -13.32 -6.02 -34.22
C GLN A 739 -12.65 -4.67 -33.89
N TYR A 740 -12.09 -3.98 -34.86
CA TYR A 740 -11.54 -2.63 -34.66
C TYR A 740 -12.62 -1.64 -34.20
N GLN A 741 -13.81 -1.73 -34.81
CA GLN A 741 -14.96 -0.90 -34.40
C GLN A 741 -15.44 -1.17 -33.01
N VAL A 742 -15.53 -2.46 -32.58
CA VAL A 742 -15.93 -2.84 -31.22
C VAL A 742 -14.95 -2.29 -30.18
N LYS A 743 -13.65 -2.41 -30.45
CA LYS A 743 -12.62 -1.84 -29.55
C LYS A 743 -12.75 -0.33 -29.43
N ALA A 744 -12.94 0.37 -30.54
CA ALA A 744 -13.11 1.82 -30.54
C ALA A 744 -14.42 2.25 -29.86
N ALA A 745 -15.52 1.50 -30.08
CA ALA A 745 -16.81 1.76 -29.45
C ALA A 745 -16.76 1.57 -27.92
N ASP A 746 -16.09 0.53 -27.44
CA ASP A 746 -15.91 0.28 -26.01
C ASP A 746 -15.17 1.43 -25.31
N LEU A 747 -14.03 1.85 -25.87
CA LEU A 747 -13.28 3.00 -25.36
C LEU A 747 -14.10 4.29 -25.39
N GLY A 748 -14.82 4.53 -26.48
CA GLY A 748 -15.67 5.69 -26.63
C GLY A 748 -16.86 5.72 -25.65
N LEU A 749 -17.50 4.58 -25.39
CA LEU A 749 -18.59 4.46 -24.43
C LEU A 749 -18.08 4.68 -23.00
N ARG A 750 -16.91 4.17 -22.65
CA ARG A 750 -16.26 4.43 -21.37
C ARG A 750 -15.93 5.91 -21.22
N ALA A 751 -15.36 6.52 -22.25
CA ALA A 751 -15.07 7.95 -22.26
C ALA A 751 -16.33 8.78 -22.08
N LYS A 752 -17.42 8.43 -22.77
CA LYS A 752 -18.74 9.07 -22.61
C LYS A 752 -19.23 8.96 -21.16
N THR A 753 -19.26 7.75 -20.61
CA THR A 753 -19.70 7.51 -19.25
C THR A 753 -18.89 8.30 -18.23
N TYR A 754 -17.56 8.33 -18.41
CA TYR A 754 -16.66 9.12 -17.55
C TYR A 754 -17.00 10.61 -17.60
N LEU A 755 -17.21 11.16 -18.79
CA LEU A 755 -17.56 12.58 -19.00
C LEU A 755 -18.90 12.94 -18.35
N GLU A 756 -19.91 12.08 -18.50
CA GLU A 756 -21.23 12.25 -17.88
C GLU A 756 -21.15 12.27 -16.36
N GLN A 757 -20.32 11.40 -15.77
CA GLN A 757 -20.15 11.29 -14.31
C GLN A 757 -19.28 12.40 -13.70
N ASN A 758 -18.36 12.99 -14.47
CA ASN A 758 -17.42 14.00 -14.00
C ASN A 758 -17.74 15.43 -14.42
N GLY A 759 -18.97 15.67 -14.87
CA GLY A 759 -19.50 17.03 -15.08
C GLY A 759 -18.91 17.75 -16.27
N ALA A 760 -18.64 17.04 -17.37
CA ALA A 760 -18.24 17.65 -18.64
C ALA A 760 -19.28 18.65 -19.13
N LYS A 761 -18.80 19.79 -19.64
CA LYS A 761 -19.66 20.90 -20.07
C LYS A 761 -19.74 20.95 -21.59
N PRO A 762 -20.87 21.36 -22.16
CA PRO A 762 -20.96 21.58 -23.58
C PRO A 762 -19.89 22.55 -24.08
N VAL A 763 -19.31 22.27 -25.23
CA VAL A 763 -18.44 23.24 -25.94
C VAL A 763 -19.33 24.35 -26.48
N LYS A 764 -19.03 25.60 -26.14
CA LYS A 764 -19.75 26.78 -26.62
C LYS A 764 -19.47 27.05 -28.11
#